data_c6220bf1b4ace8d0497d776579330a52
#
_entry.id   c6220bf1b4ace8d0497d776579330a52
#
_cell.length_a   1.000
_cell.length_b   1.000
_cell.length_c   1.000
_cell.angle_alpha   90.00
_cell.angle_beta   90.00
_cell.angle_gamma   90.00
#
_symmetry.space_group_name_H-M   'P 1'
#
loop_
_entity.id
_entity.type
_entity.pdbx_description
1 polymer ?
#
loop_
_entity_poly.entity_id
_entity_poly.type
_entity_poly.pdbx_seq_one_letter_code
_entity_poly.pdbx_strand_id
1 'polypeptide(L)'
;FYILNLRPGGYSITASMIGYQNITHKDITIHADHTFSLSFELSTEIIEGQEVVVTAEREIILMDRSASEVSILGDDIRNVPKIRDINDYLNLEAGIENDLIRGGGLDQTALMVDGMSLVDNRSNRPIMMVNMSSIDQVSIIKGGFNAEYGNIRSGLINIITKEGSPTNYSGSLDIYYDPPQYKHDGYSLFDPMNYYLRPFLEPSVMWSGTQQGAWDSGTRESYPEFIGWNAVSANLLSDNDPSNDLSPSEARDLFLWYHRTEGSDDLGQTKGQYAHKPDLNLDIGFGGPVPFIGKALGNMSFYLSHNNKNEMFALPTARDFYSESNTQLKFTMNPKDKIKLKIEGLYGEINTLSKSPEGSGNNWYLNSGTDILWSYLATSDAYADGGGSALYWPNALNPYNIYRSMIGLTLDHVISPSTFYNIRISNVHLKNACYGPDFIRDTSAVRTIGNVVVDEAPFGFLVASDYTPSGDGMVFASLGGVTRDKSEVTTLNIKFDLTSQINKKHQIKTGFEFNYDDLNTNYQSEFSYAPKNNYLNQYRAYPSRLSAYIQDKIEIKGLYANLGLRVDSNNPNKEWYTVDLYSKYLSPTFKDEFTHSAPTEPAKGHIKISPRIGISHPITSSAKLYFNYGHFFSMPSSIDMYQIGYGTAYQGIDYLGNPSAEIPKTVAYELGIEYDLFNSILIHASGYYKDVSDQIAYVGYTSIDGSVNYTTTENSNYEDIRGFEIRLQKKFGRWITGWVNYNYIVQTWGYFGRDHYYENPRDQLRYGHQNPKQEKPLARPFARSSLIFHTPKSWGPKVFNMRPLAQWQANLLMSWKAGDYITWDPLDTYELQDNLQWKGSYTADLRIAKNISSEKLNLMFFMDVDNILGLKYISMQGFDSGDDWRNYLESLHLPMYKDEEYTARGYTGGDDQVGDIYSDDKPHINMPNRGFLTYLSPRRITIGFRYNF
;
A
#
# COMPACT_ATOMS: atom_id res chain seq x y z
N PHE A 1 38.52 8.00 21.36
CA PHE A 1 37.60 9.13 21.29
C PHE A 1 36.25 8.60 20.76
N TYR A 2 35.14 9.16 21.25
CA TYR A 2 33.81 8.88 20.74
C TYR A 2 33.22 10.21 20.26
N ILE A 3 32.62 10.18 19.06
CA ILE A 3 31.85 11.29 18.52
C ILE A 3 30.42 10.75 18.40
N LEU A 4 29.54 11.18 19.30
CA LEU A 4 28.18 10.68 19.39
C LEU A 4 27.21 11.55 18.60
N ASN A 5 26.08 10.95 18.21
CA ASN A 5 24.95 11.65 17.57
C ASN A 5 25.33 12.37 16.25
N LEU A 6 26.22 11.75 15.48
CA LEU A 6 26.47 12.18 14.11
C LEU A 6 25.27 11.83 13.23
N ARG A 7 24.94 12.71 12.30
CA ARG A 7 23.89 12.45 11.31
C ARG A 7 24.36 11.40 10.29
N PRO A 8 23.44 10.64 9.70
CA PRO A 8 23.78 9.88 8.50
C PRO A 8 24.32 10.80 7.42
N GLY A 9 25.30 10.32 6.65
CA GLY A 9 25.90 11.10 5.57
C GLY A 9 27.39 10.88 5.43
N GLY A 10 27.99 11.63 4.51
CA GLY A 10 29.43 11.57 4.20
C GLY A 10 30.25 12.54 5.05
N TYR A 11 31.35 12.03 5.62
CA TYR A 11 32.24 12.79 6.48
C TYR A 11 33.71 12.68 6.07
N SER A 12 34.50 13.66 6.47
CA SER A 12 35.96 13.58 6.50
C SER A 12 36.41 13.76 7.95
N ILE A 13 37.22 12.85 8.45
CA ILE A 13 37.73 12.87 9.81
C ILE A 13 39.26 13.03 9.76
N THR A 14 39.77 14.05 10.45
CA THR A 14 41.20 14.33 10.58
C THR A 14 41.67 14.00 11.99
N ALA A 15 42.69 13.16 12.09
CA ALA A 15 43.46 12.97 13.33
C ALA A 15 44.68 13.86 13.32
N SER A 16 44.85 14.63 14.41
CA SER A 16 45.98 15.56 14.59
C SER A 16 46.59 15.40 15.98
N MET A 17 47.91 15.31 16.05
CA MET A 17 48.69 15.25 17.32
C MET A 17 49.99 16.01 17.15
N ILE A 18 50.38 16.75 18.18
CA ILE A 18 51.64 17.52 18.17
C ILE A 18 52.84 16.58 17.93
N GLY A 19 53.65 16.88 16.92
CA GLY A 19 54.80 16.07 16.52
C GLY A 19 54.49 14.91 15.59
N TYR A 20 53.26 14.82 15.08
CA TYR A 20 52.83 13.82 14.12
C TYR A 20 52.17 14.48 12.92
N GLN A 21 52.29 13.83 11.78
CA GLN A 21 51.64 14.25 10.53
C GLN A 21 50.14 14.07 10.63
N ASN A 22 49.38 15.09 10.21
CA ASN A 22 47.89 14.99 10.17
C ASN A 22 47.46 13.96 9.11
N ILE A 23 46.54 13.08 9.49
CA ILE A 23 45.94 12.11 8.58
C ILE A 23 44.43 12.40 8.49
N THR A 24 43.95 12.61 7.25
CA THR A 24 42.56 12.83 6.96
C THR A 24 42.00 11.65 6.17
N HIS A 25 41.00 10.95 6.73
CA HIS A 25 40.18 9.98 6.01
C HIS A 25 38.98 10.71 5.42
N LYS A 26 38.83 10.63 4.08
CA LYS A 26 37.68 11.20 3.33
C LYS A 26 36.68 10.10 2.94
N ASP A 27 35.47 10.50 2.55
CA ASP A 27 34.44 9.62 2.04
C ASP A 27 33.92 8.57 3.06
N ILE A 28 33.99 8.90 4.36
CA ILE A 28 33.41 8.07 5.42
C ILE A 28 31.90 8.23 5.40
N THR A 29 31.15 7.15 5.24
CA THR A 29 29.69 7.19 5.30
C THR A 29 29.21 6.73 6.68
N ILE A 30 28.50 7.60 7.39
CA ILE A 30 27.85 7.29 8.66
C ILE A 30 26.39 6.93 8.38
N HIS A 31 25.94 5.81 8.94
CA HIS A 31 24.56 5.36 8.89
C HIS A 31 23.86 5.58 10.23
N ALA A 32 22.52 5.74 10.21
CA ALA A 32 21.74 5.88 11.42
C ALA A 32 21.85 4.64 12.33
N ASP A 33 21.88 4.85 13.62
CA ASP A 33 21.92 3.81 14.67
C ASP A 33 23.12 2.84 14.59
N HIS A 34 24.21 3.22 13.86
CA HIS A 34 25.41 2.44 13.70
C HIS A 34 26.65 3.13 14.30
N THR A 35 27.57 2.31 14.78
CA THR A 35 28.87 2.73 15.24
C THR A 35 29.93 2.45 14.18
N PHE A 36 30.50 3.51 13.63
CA PHE A 36 31.65 3.41 12.72
C PHE A 36 32.95 3.51 13.54
N SER A 37 33.86 2.55 13.37
CA SER A 37 35.18 2.53 14.04
C SER A 37 36.28 2.85 13.05
N LEU A 38 37.10 3.83 13.37
CA LEU A 38 38.22 4.26 12.53
C LEU A 38 39.52 4.28 13.34
N SER A 39 40.57 3.68 12.81
CA SER A 39 41.91 3.68 13.40
C SER A 39 42.83 4.60 12.59
N PHE A 40 43.66 5.40 13.26
CA PHE A 40 44.66 6.25 12.65
C PHE A 40 46.06 5.81 13.10
N GLU A 41 46.91 5.52 12.16
CA GLU A 41 48.34 5.27 12.40
C GLU A 41 49.13 6.54 12.05
N LEU A 42 49.38 7.38 13.07
CA LEU A 42 50.10 8.63 12.87
C LEU A 42 51.60 8.37 12.79
N SER A 43 52.24 8.88 11.72
CA SER A 43 53.70 8.88 11.58
C SER A 43 54.31 10.16 12.16
N THR A 44 55.54 10.08 12.73
CA THR A 44 56.26 11.25 13.26
C THR A 44 56.57 12.22 12.13
N GLU A 45 56.31 13.50 12.36
CA GLU A 45 56.57 14.57 11.41
C GLU A 45 58.07 14.89 11.36
N ILE A 46 58.68 14.67 10.21
CA ILE A 46 60.12 15.00 9.98
C ILE A 46 60.27 16.32 9.19
N ILE A 47 59.22 16.79 8.51
CA ILE A 47 59.20 18.05 7.72
C ILE A 47 57.76 18.63 7.79
N GLU A 48 57.62 19.89 8.21
CA GLU A 48 56.34 20.63 8.21
C GLU A 48 55.72 20.69 6.80
N GLY A 49 54.49 20.27 6.64
CA GLY A 49 53.68 20.79 5.58
C GLY A 49 52.95 19.84 4.62
N GLN A 50 52.89 18.52 4.82
CA GLN A 50 52.04 17.66 3.95
C GLN A 50 51.00 16.87 4.77
N GLU A 51 49.74 17.19 4.54
CA GLU A 51 48.59 16.38 5.00
C GLU A 51 48.52 15.08 4.19
N VAL A 52 48.49 13.93 4.86
CA VAL A 52 48.24 12.65 4.21
C VAL A 52 46.71 12.47 4.11
N VAL A 53 46.22 12.55 2.90
CA VAL A 53 44.81 12.27 2.60
C VAL A 53 44.67 10.80 2.22
N VAL A 54 43.96 10.06 3.05
CA VAL A 54 43.59 8.67 2.77
C VAL A 54 42.11 8.66 2.40
N THR A 55 41.78 8.10 1.24
CA THR A 55 40.35 7.79 0.95
C THR A 55 40.00 6.56 1.75
N ALA A 56 38.99 6.64 2.60
CA ALA A 56 38.54 5.50 3.40
C ALA A 56 38.11 4.38 2.45
N GLU A 57 38.55 3.15 2.73
CA GLU A 57 37.92 1.98 2.13
C GLU A 57 36.47 1.97 2.62
N ARG A 58 35.51 2.00 1.68
CA ARG A 58 34.09 1.99 2.03
C ARG A 58 33.74 0.65 2.64
N GLU A 59 33.34 0.62 3.90
CA GLU A 59 32.81 -0.59 4.52
C GLU A 59 31.55 -1.03 3.75
N ILE A 60 31.61 -2.21 3.17
CA ILE A 60 30.49 -2.81 2.44
C ILE A 60 29.59 -3.53 3.42
N ILE A 61 30.15 -4.11 4.50
CA ILE A 61 29.46 -4.85 5.56
C ILE A 61 29.54 -4.09 6.87
N LEU A 62 28.39 -3.79 7.48
CA LEU A 62 28.31 -3.20 8.81
C LEU A 62 28.36 -4.32 9.87
N MET A 63 29.54 -4.49 10.48
CA MET A 63 29.84 -5.63 11.36
C MET A 63 29.03 -5.64 12.65
N ASP A 64 28.64 -4.48 13.16
CA ASP A 64 27.87 -4.33 14.40
C ASP A 64 26.36 -4.53 14.22
N ARG A 65 25.90 -4.74 12.99
CA ARG A 65 24.51 -4.95 12.65
C ARG A 65 24.12 -6.41 12.84
N SER A 66 23.18 -6.67 13.74
CA SER A 66 22.66 -8.01 14.04
C SER A 66 21.28 -8.30 13.43
N ALA A 67 20.75 -7.44 12.57
CA ALA A 67 19.42 -7.53 11.99
C ALA A 67 19.48 -7.55 10.46
N SER A 68 18.43 -8.10 9.81
CA SER A 68 18.21 -7.95 8.39
C SER A 68 17.69 -6.54 8.12
N GLU A 69 18.61 -5.64 7.89
CA GLU A 69 18.37 -4.23 7.64
C GLU A 69 18.98 -3.78 6.33
N VAL A 70 18.24 -3.00 5.58
CA VAL A 70 18.70 -2.33 4.36
C VAL A 70 18.65 -0.83 4.58
N SER A 71 19.80 -0.17 4.48
CA SER A 71 19.91 1.30 4.56
C SER A 71 20.24 1.86 3.20
N ILE A 72 19.47 2.85 2.74
CA ILE A 72 19.53 3.39 1.38
C ILE A 72 19.48 4.90 1.45
N LEU A 73 20.30 5.56 0.66
CA LEU A 73 20.26 7.02 0.53
C LEU A 73 19.08 7.46 -0.36
N GLY A 74 18.43 8.56 -0.01
CA GLY A 74 17.29 9.08 -0.77
C GLY A 74 17.59 9.32 -2.25
N ASP A 75 18.81 9.75 -2.59
CA ASP A 75 19.21 9.97 -3.97
C ASP A 75 19.32 8.67 -4.79
N ASP A 76 19.69 7.54 -4.15
CA ASP A 76 19.76 6.23 -4.82
C ASP A 76 18.37 5.71 -5.14
N ILE A 77 17.40 5.91 -4.24
CA ILE A 77 16.00 5.53 -4.44
C ILE A 77 15.42 6.24 -5.67
N ARG A 78 15.64 7.55 -5.80
CA ARG A 78 15.10 8.36 -6.89
C ARG A 78 15.66 7.99 -8.28
N ASN A 79 16.75 7.23 -8.37
CA ASN A 79 17.37 6.81 -9.62
C ASN A 79 16.76 5.52 -10.20
N VAL A 80 15.89 4.84 -9.48
CA VAL A 80 15.19 3.62 -9.95
C VAL A 80 13.99 4.03 -10.84
N PRO A 81 13.75 3.33 -11.97
CA PRO A 81 12.57 3.57 -12.81
C PRO A 81 11.27 3.42 -12.02
N LYS A 82 10.21 4.12 -12.45
CA LYS A 82 8.85 3.99 -11.94
C LYS A 82 8.63 4.43 -10.49
N ILE A 83 9.69 4.76 -9.75
CA ILE A 83 9.57 5.20 -8.35
C ILE A 83 9.10 6.65 -8.30
N ARG A 84 7.93 6.87 -7.68
CA ARG A 84 7.30 8.17 -7.45
C ARG A 84 7.19 8.50 -5.96
N ASP A 85 7.09 7.47 -5.13
CA ASP A 85 7.02 7.58 -3.68
C ASP A 85 7.82 6.45 -3.01
N ILE A 86 7.88 6.47 -1.68
CA ILE A 86 8.68 5.49 -0.94
C ILE A 86 8.08 4.08 -1.01
N ASN A 87 6.73 3.93 -1.12
CA ASN A 87 6.08 2.62 -1.21
C ASN A 87 6.46 1.89 -2.48
N ASP A 88 6.57 2.62 -3.62
CA ASP A 88 7.05 2.05 -4.87
C ASP A 88 8.40 1.37 -4.69
N TYR A 89 9.31 2.02 -3.91
CA TYR A 89 10.63 1.47 -3.65
C TYR A 89 10.61 0.30 -2.66
N LEU A 90 9.81 0.39 -1.58
CA LEU A 90 9.72 -0.66 -0.57
C LEU A 90 9.35 -2.00 -1.21
N ASN A 91 8.42 -1.99 -2.15
CA ASN A 91 7.99 -3.16 -2.88
C ASN A 91 9.05 -3.75 -3.83
N LEU A 92 10.23 -3.13 -3.98
CA LEU A 92 11.37 -3.72 -4.71
C LEU A 92 12.32 -4.49 -3.81
N GLU A 93 12.25 -4.30 -2.48
CA GLU A 93 13.17 -4.94 -1.55
C GLU A 93 12.84 -6.42 -1.34
N ALA A 94 13.88 -7.23 -1.06
CA ALA A 94 13.70 -8.64 -0.72
C ALA A 94 12.81 -8.77 0.52
N GLY A 95 11.89 -9.74 0.51
CA GLY A 95 10.96 -9.98 1.62
C GLY A 95 9.80 -8.99 1.71
N ILE A 96 9.63 -8.08 0.75
CA ILE A 96 8.49 -7.16 0.70
C ILE A 96 7.71 -7.38 -0.59
N GLU A 97 6.42 -7.63 -0.47
CA GLU A 97 5.51 -7.82 -1.59
C GLU A 97 4.13 -7.26 -1.25
N ASN A 98 3.56 -6.42 -2.13
CA ASN A 98 2.26 -5.77 -1.94
C ASN A 98 2.16 -5.10 -0.56
N ASP A 99 3.22 -4.37 -0.17
CA ASP A 99 3.38 -3.70 1.12
C ASP A 99 3.43 -4.65 2.35
N LEU A 100 3.44 -5.98 2.15
CA LEU A 100 3.59 -6.96 3.21
C LEU A 100 5.07 -7.26 3.46
N ILE A 101 5.54 -7.15 4.70
CA ILE A 101 6.92 -7.43 5.06
C ILE A 101 7.02 -8.84 5.64
N ARG A 102 7.65 -9.77 4.86
CA ARG A 102 7.77 -11.19 5.24
C ARG A 102 6.42 -11.79 5.66
N GLY A 103 5.39 -11.55 4.82
CA GLY A 103 4.03 -12.04 5.02
C GLY A 103 3.18 -11.27 6.04
N GLY A 104 3.76 -10.44 6.88
CA GLY A 104 2.99 -9.69 7.88
C GLY A 104 2.37 -8.42 7.31
N GLY A 105 1.15 -8.10 7.73
CA GLY A 105 0.34 -7.02 7.21
C GLY A 105 0.88 -5.62 7.49
N LEU A 106 0.30 -4.61 6.83
CA LEU A 106 0.61 -3.20 7.05
C LEU A 106 0.32 -2.76 8.49
N ASP A 107 -0.71 -3.32 9.12
CA ASP A 107 -1.09 -3.12 10.53
C ASP A 107 -0.03 -3.62 11.52
N GLN A 108 0.94 -4.40 11.04
CA GLN A 108 2.06 -4.95 11.79
C GLN A 108 3.38 -4.21 11.53
N THR A 109 3.33 -3.17 10.69
CA THR A 109 4.50 -2.40 10.23
C THR A 109 4.47 -1.02 10.83
N ALA A 110 5.60 -0.60 11.43
CA ALA A 110 5.76 0.77 11.91
C ALA A 110 6.49 1.65 10.88
N LEU A 111 6.00 2.87 10.70
CA LEU A 111 6.69 3.94 9.99
C LEU A 111 7.15 4.98 11.00
N MET A 112 8.43 5.30 10.95
CA MET A 112 9.03 6.38 11.73
C MET A 112 9.66 7.42 10.81
N VAL A 113 9.43 8.68 11.10
CA VAL A 113 10.08 9.81 10.43
C VAL A 113 10.81 10.62 11.48
N ASP A 114 12.13 10.75 11.36
CA ASP A 114 13.01 11.38 12.34
C ASP A 114 12.83 10.84 13.79
N GLY A 115 12.44 9.57 13.88
CA GLY A 115 12.19 8.86 15.13
C GLY A 115 10.81 9.10 15.76
N MET A 116 9.90 9.77 15.04
CA MET A 116 8.50 9.96 15.43
C MET A 116 7.61 9.01 14.63
N SER A 117 6.65 8.36 15.30
CA SER A 117 5.72 7.42 14.68
C SER A 117 4.70 8.13 13.81
N LEU A 118 4.54 7.67 12.57
CA LEU A 118 3.51 8.10 11.61
C LEU A 118 2.60 6.93 11.27
N VAL A 119 1.62 6.69 12.13
CA VAL A 119 0.65 5.59 12.00
C VAL A 119 -0.76 6.13 12.22
N ASP A 120 -1.69 5.72 11.38
CA ASP A 120 -3.13 5.91 11.59
C ASP A 120 -3.62 4.88 12.61
N ASN A 121 -3.86 5.29 13.85
CA ASN A 121 -4.30 4.40 14.92
C ASN A 121 -5.76 3.93 14.78
N ARG A 122 -6.51 4.40 13.78
CA ARG A 122 -7.80 3.81 13.42
C ARG A 122 -7.62 2.43 12.77
N SER A 123 -6.64 2.31 11.88
CA SER A 123 -6.35 1.12 11.08
C SER A 123 -5.01 0.46 11.37
N ASN A 124 -4.16 1.06 12.23
CA ASN A 124 -2.77 0.70 12.48
C ASN A 124 -1.87 0.72 11.22
N ARG A 125 -2.22 1.50 10.20
CA ARG A 125 -1.45 1.55 8.95
C ARG A 125 -0.49 2.73 8.93
N PRO A 126 0.69 2.58 8.31
CA PRO A 126 1.62 3.68 8.07
C PRO A 126 0.99 4.84 7.27
N ILE A 127 1.27 6.09 7.68
CA ILE A 127 0.86 7.30 6.97
C ILE A 127 2.00 7.75 6.08
N MET A 128 1.99 7.38 4.81
CA MET A 128 3.04 7.75 3.86
C MET A 128 2.83 9.17 3.35
N MET A 129 3.52 10.15 3.97
CA MET A 129 3.43 11.57 3.60
C MET A 129 4.80 12.26 3.50
N VAL A 130 5.86 11.50 3.27
CA VAL A 130 7.23 12.01 3.19
C VAL A 130 7.62 12.22 1.73
N ASN A 131 8.06 13.45 1.41
CA ASN A 131 8.48 13.80 0.06
C ASN A 131 9.84 13.18 -0.28
N MET A 132 10.00 12.65 -1.48
CA MET A 132 11.25 12.02 -1.93
C MET A 132 12.44 12.99 -1.91
N SER A 133 12.19 14.28 -2.19
CA SER A 133 13.21 15.35 -2.11
C SER A 133 13.71 15.58 -0.68
N SER A 134 12.89 15.28 0.33
CA SER A 134 13.24 15.47 1.74
C SER A 134 13.98 14.28 2.35
N ILE A 135 14.01 13.13 1.72
CA ILE A 135 14.64 11.93 2.26
C ILE A 135 16.16 12.05 2.19
N ASP A 136 16.82 11.87 3.33
CA ASP A 136 18.27 11.70 3.44
C ASP A 136 18.65 10.22 3.41
N GLN A 137 18.02 9.42 4.30
CA GLN A 137 18.21 7.97 4.40
C GLN A 137 16.91 7.27 4.73
N VAL A 138 16.71 6.07 4.19
CA VAL A 138 15.68 5.12 4.62
C VAL A 138 16.36 3.87 5.15
N SER A 139 15.98 3.44 6.34
CA SER A 139 16.35 2.13 6.90
C SER A 139 15.12 1.24 6.97
N ILE A 140 15.21 0.08 6.34
CA ILE A 140 14.14 -0.94 6.33
C ILE A 140 14.62 -2.11 7.15
N ILE A 141 13.99 -2.36 8.30
CA ILE A 141 14.32 -3.45 9.21
C ILE A 141 13.19 -4.49 9.12
N LYS A 142 13.54 -5.72 8.74
CA LYS A 142 12.57 -6.79 8.47
C LYS A 142 12.49 -7.84 9.57
N GLY A 143 13.30 -7.69 10.62
CA GLY A 143 13.36 -8.56 11.80
C GLY A 143 14.46 -8.10 12.74
N GLY A 144 14.50 -8.65 13.96
CA GLY A 144 15.54 -8.32 14.95
C GLY A 144 15.47 -6.87 15.46
N PHE A 145 14.26 -6.32 15.62
CA PHE A 145 14.07 -4.93 16.08
C PHE A 145 14.64 -4.71 17.46
N ASN A 146 15.34 -3.60 17.65
CA ASN A 146 15.84 -3.17 18.95
C ASN A 146 14.70 -2.89 19.95
N ALA A 147 15.00 -2.95 21.27
CA ALA A 147 13.98 -2.81 22.32
C ALA A 147 13.32 -1.42 22.36
N GLU A 148 13.94 -0.40 21.78
CA GLU A 148 13.39 0.95 21.65
C GLU A 148 12.15 1.06 20.74
N TYR A 149 11.93 0.06 19.87
CA TYR A 149 10.80 0.04 18.93
C TYR A 149 9.69 -0.86 19.45
N GLY A 150 8.47 -0.35 19.50
CA GLY A 150 7.27 -1.05 19.95
C GLY A 150 6.12 -0.94 18.97
N ASN A 151 5.03 -1.63 19.28
CA ASN A 151 3.84 -1.70 18.43
C ASN A 151 4.14 -2.18 17.01
N ILE A 152 4.96 -3.24 16.89
CA ILE A 152 5.52 -3.73 15.64
C ILE A 152 5.68 -5.24 15.70
N ARG A 153 5.29 -5.96 14.65
CA ARG A 153 5.44 -7.43 14.54
C ARG A 153 6.14 -7.86 13.26
N SER A 154 6.08 -7.05 12.20
CA SER A 154 6.51 -7.47 10.87
C SER A 154 7.67 -6.67 10.31
N GLY A 155 7.61 -5.35 10.31
CA GLY A 155 8.64 -4.50 9.73
C GLY A 155 8.69 -3.10 10.32
N LEU A 156 9.86 -2.47 10.24
CA LEU A 156 10.09 -1.08 10.60
C LEU A 156 10.70 -0.34 9.41
N ILE A 157 10.04 0.74 9.03
CA ILE A 157 10.53 1.70 8.04
C ILE A 157 10.91 2.96 8.80
N ASN A 158 12.22 3.27 8.84
CA ASN A 158 12.74 4.46 9.52
C ASN A 158 13.29 5.42 8.48
N ILE A 159 12.66 6.57 8.34
CA ILE A 159 13.03 7.62 7.38
C ILE A 159 13.70 8.75 8.14
N ILE A 160 14.90 9.12 7.71
CA ILE A 160 15.60 10.31 8.18
C ILE A 160 15.49 11.36 7.09
N THR A 161 14.96 12.53 7.47
CA THR A 161 14.74 13.62 6.50
C THR A 161 15.90 14.63 6.54
N LYS A 162 16.11 15.29 5.40
CA LYS A 162 17.16 16.30 5.24
C LYS A 162 16.99 17.47 6.21
N GLU A 163 18.12 18.03 6.65
CA GLU A 163 18.17 19.30 7.38
C GLU A 163 18.87 20.34 6.50
N GLY A 164 18.51 21.60 6.66
CA GLY A 164 19.21 22.68 5.98
C GLY A 164 20.67 22.81 6.45
N SER A 165 21.57 23.17 5.54
CA SER A 165 22.93 23.56 5.93
C SER A 165 22.90 24.90 6.67
N PRO A 166 23.69 25.08 7.75
CA PRO A 166 23.78 26.38 8.43
C PRO A 166 24.57 27.43 7.63
N THR A 167 25.22 27.04 6.53
CA THR A 167 26.13 27.91 5.76
C THR A 167 25.73 28.10 4.30
N ASN A 168 25.15 27.08 3.68
CA ASN A 168 24.89 27.06 2.23
C ASN A 168 23.41 26.75 1.94
N TYR A 169 22.88 27.34 0.90
CA TYR A 169 21.58 26.94 0.34
C TYR A 169 21.76 25.78 -0.62
N SER A 170 20.84 24.85 -0.59
CA SER A 170 20.75 23.73 -1.53
C SER A 170 19.29 23.44 -1.86
N GLY A 171 19.04 22.89 -3.03
CA GLY A 171 17.68 22.54 -3.42
C GLY A 171 17.63 21.45 -4.49
N SER A 172 16.46 20.89 -4.64
CA SER A 172 16.12 19.90 -5.67
C SER A 172 14.74 20.16 -6.25
N LEU A 173 14.60 19.86 -7.52
CA LEU A 173 13.34 19.90 -8.25
C LEU A 173 13.27 18.65 -9.13
N ASP A 174 12.25 17.84 -8.89
CA ASP A 174 11.91 16.67 -9.71
C ASP A 174 10.55 16.89 -10.38
N ILE A 175 10.47 16.69 -11.69
CA ILE A 175 9.23 16.77 -12.46
C ILE A 175 9.07 15.47 -13.24
N TYR A 176 7.88 14.86 -13.17
CA TYR A 176 7.47 13.69 -13.93
C TYR A 176 6.20 14.02 -14.70
N TYR A 177 6.19 13.73 -15.97
CA TYR A 177 5.09 14.01 -16.88
C TYR A 177 4.75 12.75 -17.67
N ASP A 178 3.55 12.23 -17.48
CA ASP A 178 3.02 11.11 -18.26
C ASP A 178 1.97 11.67 -19.22
N PRO A 179 2.16 11.52 -20.54
CA PRO A 179 1.19 12.02 -21.52
C PRO A 179 -0.16 11.31 -21.37
N PRO A 180 -1.26 11.97 -21.82
CA PRO A 180 -2.60 11.37 -21.77
C PRO A 180 -2.66 10.04 -22.49
N GLN A 181 -3.16 9.01 -21.81
CA GLN A 181 -3.37 7.67 -22.37
C GLN A 181 -4.32 6.84 -21.50
N TYR A 182 -4.98 5.83 -22.11
CA TYR A 182 -5.72 4.83 -21.33
C TYR A 182 -4.77 4.01 -20.46
N LYS A 183 -5.21 3.71 -19.24
CA LYS A 183 -4.46 2.89 -18.26
C LYS A 183 -4.90 1.42 -18.26
N HIS A 184 -5.64 1.01 -19.28
CA HIS A 184 -6.07 -0.34 -19.56
C HIS A 184 -5.89 -0.65 -21.06
N ASP A 185 -5.85 -1.91 -21.42
CA ASP A 185 -5.86 -2.36 -22.81
C ASP A 185 -7.30 -2.48 -23.33
N GLY A 186 -7.45 -2.61 -24.65
CA GLY A 186 -8.75 -2.83 -25.29
C GLY A 186 -9.54 -1.55 -25.56
N TYR A 187 -10.83 -1.71 -25.87
CA TYR A 187 -11.72 -0.60 -26.22
C TYR A 187 -12.05 0.28 -25.02
N SER A 188 -12.21 1.58 -25.26
CA SER A 188 -12.79 2.50 -24.27
C SER A 188 -14.16 2.01 -23.80
N LEU A 189 -14.54 2.36 -22.54
CA LEU A 189 -15.91 2.11 -22.07
C LEU A 189 -17.00 2.69 -22.96
N PHE A 190 -16.69 3.80 -23.64
CA PHE A 190 -17.65 4.50 -24.52
C PHE A 190 -17.50 4.11 -26.00
N ASP A 191 -16.62 3.15 -26.32
CA ASP A 191 -16.51 2.64 -27.67
C ASP A 191 -17.67 1.66 -27.94
N PRO A 192 -18.41 1.81 -29.09
CA PRO A 192 -19.49 0.89 -29.46
C PRO A 192 -19.09 -0.58 -29.51
N MET A 193 -17.80 -0.88 -29.64
CA MET A 193 -17.27 -2.25 -29.62
C MET A 193 -16.94 -2.77 -28.24
N ASN A 194 -17.10 -1.94 -27.19
CA ASN A 194 -16.94 -2.38 -25.81
C ASN A 194 -17.98 -3.45 -25.45
N TYR A 195 -17.61 -4.38 -24.59
CA TYR A 195 -18.44 -5.50 -24.14
C TYR A 195 -19.87 -5.08 -23.74
N TYR A 196 -20.01 -4.02 -22.94
CA TYR A 196 -21.31 -3.54 -22.45
C TYR A 196 -22.15 -2.76 -23.47
N LEU A 197 -21.57 -2.35 -24.58
CA LEU A 197 -22.25 -1.51 -25.59
C LEU A 197 -22.50 -2.28 -26.89
N ARG A 198 -21.68 -3.26 -27.22
CA ARG A 198 -21.67 -3.90 -28.52
C ARG A 198 -23.01 -4.52 -28.95
N PRO A 199 -23.70 -5.30 -28.10
CA PRO A 199 -25.01 -5.89 -28.49
C PRO A 199 -26.06 -4.81 -28.84
N PHE A 200 -25.96 -3.66 -28.16
CA PHE A 200 -26.94 -2.56 -28.22
C PHE A 200 -26.64 -1.54 -29.32
N LEU A 201 -25.37 -1.46 -29.79
CA LEU A 201 -24.92 -0.40 -30.70
C LEU A 201 -24.33 -0.92 -32.01
N GLU A 202 -23.95 -2.20 -32.12
CA GLU A 202 -23.44 -2.73 -33.39
C GLU A 202 -24.55 -2.78 -34.47
N PRO A 203 -24.38 -2.06 -35.63
CA PRO A 203 -25.44 -1.88 -36.62
C PRO A 203 -26.04 -3.20 -37.16
N SER A 204 -25.27 -4.29 -37.15
CA SER A 204 -25.68 -5.58 -37.69
C SER A 204 -26.74 -6.28 -36.83
N VAL A 205 -26.79 -6.00 -35.52
CA VAL A 205 -27.65 -6.69 -34.54
C VAL A 205 -28.53 -5.73 -33.73
N MET A 206 -28.15 -4.46 -33.56
CA MET A 206 -28.82 -3.57 -32.64
C MET A 206 -30.33 -3.41 -32.89
N TRP A 207 -30.80 -3.50 -34.11
CA TRP A 207 -32.20 -3.35 -34.43
C TRP A 207 -33.01 -4.66 -34.37
N SER A 208 -32.43 -5.77 -34.84
CA SER A 208 -33.07 -7.06 -34.98
C SER A 208 -32.78 -8.05 -33.86
N GLY A 209 -31.73 -7.79 -33.05
CA GLY A 209 -31.30 -8.67 -31.96
C GLY A 209 -30.11 -9.56 -32.32
N THR A 210 -29.36 -9.98 -31.30
CA THR A 210 -28.13 -10.78 -31.41
C THR A 210 -28.38 -12.20 -31.93
N GLN A 211 -29.58 -12.72 -31.77
CA GLN A 211 -29.98 -14.08 -32.20
C GLN A 211 -30.44 -14.17 -33.65
N GLN A 212 -30.54 -13.09 -34.40
CA GLN A 212 -31.11 -13.03 -35.74
C GLN A 212 -30.10 -13.33 -36.87
N GLY A 213 -29.00 -14.02 -36.59
CA GLY A 213 -28.14 -14.62 -37.62
C GLY A 213 -27.02 -13.73 -38.15
N ALA A 214 -26.88 -12.48 -37.69
CA ALA A 214 -25.77 -11.63 -38.09
C ALA A 214 -24.46 -11.97 -37.36
N TRP A 215 -24.55 -12.49 -36.13
CA TRP A 215 -23.41 -12.99 -35.37
C TRP A 215 -23.27 -14.51 -35.50
N ASP A 216 -22.03 -15.01 -35.54
CA ASP A 216 -21.72 -16.43 -35.40
C ASP A 216 -21.99 -16.94 -33.99
N SER A 217 -21.93 -18.26 -33.76
CA SER A 217 -22.21 -18.88 -32.46
C SER A 217 -21.22 -18.40 -31.38
N GLY A 218 -19.94 -18.32 -31.68
CA GLY A 218 -18.92 -17.91 -30.72
C GLY A 218 -19.10 -16.44 -30.26
N THR A 219 -19.43 -15.54 -31.21
CA THR A 219 -19.76 -14.16 -30.89
C THR A 219 -21.01 -14.06 -30.00
N ARG A 220 -22.05 -14.83 -30.30
CA ARG A 220 -23.29 -14.85 -29.51
C ARG A 220 -23.08 -15.36 -28.10
N GLU A 221 -22.22 -16.34 -27.92
CA GLU A 221 -21.88 -16.89 -26.60
C GLU A 221 -21.02 -15.94 -25.77
N SER A 222 -20.27 -15.05 -26.44
CA SER A 222 -19.36 -14.10 -25.80
C SER A 222 -20.00 -12.79 -25.32
N TYR A 223 -21.24 -12.53 -25.69
CA TYR A 223 -21.92 -11.26 -25.34
C TYR A 223 -23.33 -11.53 -24.80
N PRO A 224 -23.87 -10.59 -23.97
CA PRO A 224 -25.24 -10.68 -23.50
C PRO A 224 -26.23 -10.79 -24.66
N GLU A 225 -27.28 -11.59 -24.47
CA GLU A 225 -28.36 -11.68 -25.43
C GLU A 225 -29.16 -10.38 -25.46
N PHE A 226 -29.43 -9.87 -26.63
CA PHE A 226 -30.25 -8.68 -26.86
C PHE A 226 -31.29 -8.94 -27.92
N ILE A 227 -32.55 -8.63 -27.61
CA ILE A 227 -33.68 -8.87 -28.51
C ILE A 227 -33.78 -7.86 -29.66
N GLY A 228 -33.01 -6.78 -29.60
CA GLY A 228 -33.00 -5.68 -30.58
C GLY A 228 -34.02 -4.56 -30.27
N TRP A 229 -33.66 -3.34 -30.62
CA TRP A 229 -34.45 -2.14 -30.31
C TRP A 229 -35.86 -2.18 -30.90
N ASN A 230 -36.07 -2.87 -32.04
CA ASN A 230 -37.43 -3.04 -32.59
C ASN A 230 -38.31 -3.88 -31.68
N ALA A 231 -37.78 -4.93 -31.08
CA ALA A 231 -38.54 -5.78 -30.17
C ALA A 231 -38.76 -5.12 -28.84
N VAL A 232 -37.74 -4.39 -28.33
CA VAL A 232 -37.88 -3.57 -27.09
C VAL A 232 -39.03 -2.55 -27.26
N SER A 233 -39.03 -1.78 -28.33
CA SER A 233 -40.08 -0.81 -28.62
C SER A 233 -41.45 -1.49 -28.76
N ALA A 234 -41.55 -2.63 -29.44
CA ALA A 234 -42.81 -3.36 -29.56
C ALA A 234 -43.35 -3.83 -28.21
N ASN A 235 -42.47 -4.27 -27.30
CA ASN A 235 -42.85 -4.66 -25.95
C ASN A 235 -43.37 -3.45 -25.14
N LEU A 236 -42.66 -2.32 -25.17
CA LEU A 236 -43.07 -1.08 -24.49
C LEU A 236 -44.42 -0.55 -24.97
N LEU A 237 -44.64 -0.57 -26.31
CA LEU A 237 -45.91 -0.13 -26.88
C LEU A 237 -47.10 -1.08 -26.58
N SER A 238 -46.86 -2.29 -26.13
CA SER A 238 -47.86 -3.32 -25.86
C SER A 238 -48.14 -3.57 -24.39
N ASP A 239 -47.42 -2.95 -23.47
CA ASP A 239 -47.53 -3.20 -22.01
C ASP A 239 -48.67 -2.44 -21.30
N ASN A 240 -49.40 -1.59 -22.04
CA ASN A 240 -50.46 -0.71 -21.56
C ASN A 240 -50.00 0.42 -20.63
N ASP A 241 -48.73 0.77 -20.64
CA ASP A 241 -48.17 1.93 -19.94
C ASP A 241 -47.73 3.00 -20.93
N PRO A 242 -48.55 4.02 -21.23
CA PRO A 242 -48.17 5.06 -22.18
C PRO A 242 -47.04 5.97 -21.70
N SER A 243 -46.63 5.88 -20.43
CA SER A 243 -45.53 6.70 -19.90
C SER A 243 -44.15 6.21 -20.38
N ASN A 244 -44.05 4.95 -20.82
CA ASN A 244 -42.82 4.33 -21.31
C ASN A 244 -42.83 4.03 -22.81
N ASP A 245 -43.87 4.46 -23.53
CA ASP A 245 -43.99 4.30 -24.99
C ASP A 245 -42.81 4.97 -25.69
N LEU A 246 -41.94 4.15 -26.32
CA LEU A 246 -40.74 4.60 -27.02
C LEU A 246 -40.66 3.96 -28.43
N SER A 247 -40.34 4.74 -29.43
CA SER A 247 -39.92 4.20 -30.74
C SER A 247 -38.57 3.48 -30.59
N PRO A 248 -38.16 2.62 -31.56
CA PRO A 248 -36.86 1.95 -31.49
C PRO A 248 -35.66 2.89 -31.36
N SER A 249 -35.72 4.06 -31.98
CA SER A 249 -34.66 5.08 -31.88
C SER A 249 -34.67 5.78 -30.52
N GLU A 250 -35.84 6.08 -29.94
CA GLU A 250 -35.94 6.68 -28.61
C GLU A 250 -35.50 5.72 -27.51
N ALA A 251 -35.82 4.41 -27.64
CA ALA A 251 -35.31 3.41 -26.69
C ALA A 251 -33.78 3.31 -26.74
N ARG A 252 -33.17 3.32 -27.93
CA ARG A 252 -31.71 3.41 -28.10
C ARG A 252 -31.16 4.72 -27.51
N ASP A 253 -31.79 5.85 -27.76
CA ASP A 253 -31.34 7.13 -27.27
C ASP A 253 -31.42 7.22 -25.72
N LEU A 254 -32.41 6.57 -25.12
CA LEU A 254 -32.49 6.40 -23.67
C LEU A 254 -31.33 5.55 -23.13
N PHE A 255 -31.00 4.45 -23.79
CA PHE A 255 -29.84 3.62 -23.44
C PHE A 255 -28.53 4.42 -23.55
N LEU A 256 -28.33 5.20 -24.66
CA LEU A 256 -27.17 6.05 -24.84
C LEU A 256 -27.06 7.13 -23.76
N TRP A 257 -28.18 7.73 -23.39
CA TRP A 257 -28.25 8.71 -22.31
C TRP A 257 -27.86 8.07 -20.99
N TYR A 258 -28.38 6.89 -20.68
CA TYR A 258 -28.09 6.14 -19.46
C TYR A 258 -26.60 5.76 -19.36
N HIS A 259 -25.98 5.34 -20.45
CA HIS A 259 -24.56 5.01 -20.54
C HIS A 259 -23.68 6.22 -20.83
N ARG A 260 -24.21 7.43 -20.85
CA ARG A 260 -23.48 8.68 -21.02
C ARG A 260 -22.52 8.69 -22.22
N THR A 261 -22.95 8.09 -23.34
CA THR A 261 -22.12 7.96 -24.55
C THR A 261 -22.14 9.21 -25.42
N GLU A 262 -23.05 10.19 -25.17
CA GLU A 262 -23.22 11.39 -25.99
C GLU A 262 -23.33 12.67 -25.15
N GLY A 263 -22.83 13.78 -25.72
CA GLY A 263 -23.00 15.14 -25.21
C GLY A 263 -22.09 15.55 -24.08
N SER A 264 -22.36 16.71 -23.51
CA SER A 264 -21.79 17.19 -22.25
C SER A 264 -22.87 17.07 -21.16
N ASP A 265 -22.47 16.80 -19.94
CA ASP A 265 -23.36 16.94 -18.80
C ASP A 265 -23.57 18.43 -18.45
N ASP A 266 -24.55 18.72 -17.57
CA ASP A 266 -24.85 20.10 -17.15
C ASP A 266 -23.73 20.72 -16.31
N LEU A 267 -22.75 19.93 -15.86
CA LEU A 267 -21.54 20.41 -15.21
C LEU A 267 -20.43 20.75 -16.20
N GLY A 268 -20.69 20.66 -17.51
CA GLY A 268 -19.73 20.93 -18.58
C GLY A 268 -18.69 19.85 -18.79
N GLN A 269 -18.86 18.68 -18.18
CA GLN A 269 -17.99 17.52 -18.43
C GLN A 269 -18.40 16.84 -19.74
N THR A 270 -17.43 16.57 -20.57
CA THR A 270 -17.68 15.88 -21.86
C THR A 270 -17.96 14.39 -21.56
N LYS A 271 -19.19 13.96 -21.83
CA LYS A 271 -19.55 12.53 -21.74
C LYS A 271 -18.66 11.70 -22.66
N GLY A 272 -18.33 10.50 -22.23
CA GLY A 272 -17.53 9.60 -23.03
C GLY A 272 -16.03 9.89 -23.06
N GLN A 273 -15.51 10.80 -22.24
CA GLN A 273 -14.08 11.10 -22.19
C GLN A 273 -13.48 10.79 -20.81
N TYR A 274 -12.42 10.02 -20.84
CA TYR A 274 -11.50 9.80 -19.72
C TYR A 274 -10.09 9.58 -20.28
N ALA A 275 -9.05 9.59 -19.45
CA ALA A 275 -7.64 9.46 -19.87
C ALA A 275 -7.15 10.57 -20.84
N HIS A 276 -7.80 11.75 -20.83
CA HIS A 276 -7.51 12.86 -21.75
C HIS A 276 -6.58 13.94 -21.16
N LYS A 277 -6.21 13.81 -19.89
CA LYS A 277 -5.28 14.71 -19.19
C LYS A 277 -4.00 13.97 -18.82
N PRO A 278 -2.86 14.66 -18.72
CA PRO A 278 -1.60 14.04 -18.31
C PRO A 278 -1.58 13.77 -16.82
N ASP A 279 -0.80 12.75 -16.41
CA ASP A 279 -0.36 12.65 -15.02
C ASP A 279 0.82 13.59 -14.80
N LEU A 280 0.88 14.21 -13.62
CA LEU A 280 1.94 15.13 -13.23
C LEU A 280 2.36 14.87 -11.79
N ASN A 281 3.67 14.71 -11.56
CA ASN A 281 4.23 14.72 -10.21
C ASN A 281 5.35 15.75 -10.15
N LEU A 282 5.23 16.67 -9.20
CA LEU A 282 6.19 17.73 -8.89
C LEU A 282 6.69 17.56 -7.46
N ASP A 283 8.00 17.40 -7.26
CA ASP A 283 8.62 17.31 -5.95
C ASP A 283 9.77 18.33 -5.83
N ILE A 284 9.67 19.23 -4.86
CA ILE A 284 10.60 20.33 -4.63
C ILE A 284 11.15 20.23 -3.22
N GLY A 285 12.48 20.38 -3.09
CA GLY A 285 13.15 20.54 -1.80
C GLY A 285 14.07 21.76 -1.79
N PHE A 286 14.08 22.50 -0.71
CA PHE A 286 14.95 23.67 -0.55
C PHE A 286 15.32 23.87 0.92
N GLY A 287 16.62 24.09 1.19
CA GLY A 287 17.07 24.32 2.54
C GLY A 287 18.35 25.18 2.61
N GLY A 288 18.60 25.68 3.80
CA GLY A 288 19.77 26.52 4.06
C GLY A 288 19.72 27.27 5.39
N PRO A 289 20.60 28.26 5.61
CA PRO A 289 20.56 29.08 6.81
C PRO A 289 19.28 29.95 6.86
N VAL A 290 18.72 30.09 8.06
CA VAL A 290 17.62 31.07 8.27
C VAL A 290 18.17 32.46 8.13
N PRO A 291 17.66 33.31 7.19
CA PRO A 291 18.17 34.65 6.98
C PRO A 291 17.97 35.53 8.25
N PHE A 292 18.83 36.51 8.43
CA PHE A 292 18.81 37.56 9.46
C PHE A 292 18.95 37.04 10.90
N ILE A 293 18.06 36.17 11.38
CA ILE A 293 17.99 35.71 12.78
C ILE A 293 18.71 34.39 13.05
N GLY A 294 19.08 33.62 12.00
CA GLY A 294 19.60 32.24 12.13
C GLY A 294 20.86 32.17 13.00
N LYS A 295 21.81 33.09 12.83
CA LYS A 295 23.03 33.13 13.66
C LYS A 295 22.73 33.38 15.15
N ALA A 296 21.77 34.26 15.46
CA ALA A 296 21.38 34.58 16.82
C ALA A 296 20.67 33.44 17.54
N LEU A 297 20.00 32.57 16.76
CA LEU A 297 19.27 31.40 17.24
C LEU A 297 20.12 30.10 17.14
N GLY A 298 21.47 30.21 17.29
CA GLY A 298 22.34 29.04 17.31
C GLY A 298 22.57 28.42 15.90
N ASN A 299 22.86 29.25 14.89
CA ASN A 299 23.03 28.86 13.50
C ASN A 299 21.81 28.08 12.94
N MET A 300 20.61 28.60 13.21
CA MET A 300 19.39 27.99 12.77
C MET A 300 19.34 27.83 11.25
N SER A 301 19.02 26.63 10.82
CA SER A 301 18.78 26.27 9.43
C SER A 301 17.36 25.74 9.23
N PHE A 302 16.90 25.76 7.99
CA PHE A 302 15.60 25.23 7.61
C PHE A 302 15.71 24.29 6.38
N TYR A 303 14.78 23.36 6.29
CA TYR A 303 14.52 22.57 5.09
C TYR A 303 13.00 22.55 4.84
N LEU A 304 12.62 22.97 3.63
CA LEU A 304 11.25 22.96 3.14
C LEU A 304 11.17 21.97 1.97
N SER A 305 10.19 21.11 1.96
CA SER A 305 9.85 20.31 0.78
C SER A 305 8.36 20.33 0.51
N HIS A 306 8.01 20.22 -0.76
CA HIS A 306 6.64 20.14 -1.22
C HIS A 306 6.54 19.18 -2.40
N ASN A 307 5.59 18.24 -2.30
CA ASN A 307 5.21 17.34 -3.38
C ASN A 307 3.76 17.59 -3.80
N ASN A 308 3.51 17.54 -5.09
CA ASN A 308 2.15 17.56 -5.66
C ASN A 308 2.07 16.51 -6.76
N LYS A 309 1.25 15.49 -6.55
CA LYS A 309 1.01 14.37 -7.45
C LYS A 309 -0.44 14.43 -7.92
N ASN A 310 -0.66 14.45 -9.23
CA ASN A 310 -1.95 14.29 -9.87
C ASN A 310 -1.88 13.11 -10.82
N GLU A 311 -2.72 12.13 -10.60
CA GLU A 311 -2.77 10.90 -11.37
C GLU A 311 -4.20 10.66 -11.84
N MET A 312 -4.44 10.66 -13.16
CA MET A 312 -5.77 10.46 -13.72
C MET A 312 -6.35 9.10 -13.32
N PHE A 313 -7.62 9.06 -12.98
CA PHE A 313 -8.31 7.78 -12.80
C PHE A 313 -8.37 7.00 -14.11
N ALA A 314 -8.23 5.68 -14.01
CA ALA A 314 -8.21 4.78 -15.15
C ALA A 314 -9.60 4.54 -15.76
N LEU A 315 -10.67 4.88 -15.04
CA LEU A 315 -12.07 4.77 -15.43
C LEU A 315 -12.77 6.12 -15.19
N PRO A 316 -13.89 6.39 -15.85
CA PRO A 316 -14.65 7.64 -15.65
C PRO A 316 -15.26 7.70 -14.25
N THR A 317 -15.06 8.80 -13.55
CA THR A 317 -15.48 9.01 -12.16
C THR A 317 -15.86 10.46 -11.91
N ALA A 318 -16.40 10.75 -10.70
CA ALA A 318 -16.78 12.08 -10.25
C ALA A 318 -15.61 13.08 -10.16
N ARG A 319 -14.37 12.58 -10.13
CA ARG A 319 -13.14 13.36 -10.14
C ARG A 319 -12.20 12.86 -11.23
N ASP A 320 -11.53 13.76 -11.92
CA ASP A 320 -10.57 13.36 -12.95
C ASP A 320 -9.31 12.73 -12.39
N PHE A 321 -8.89 13.15 -11.17
CA PHE A 321 -7.59 12.78 -10.60
C PHE A 321 -7.70 12.23 -9.19
N TYR A 322 -6.88 11.23 -8.90
CA TYR A 322 -6.27 11.05 -7.59
C TYR A 322 -5.25 12.18 -7.43
N SER A 323 -5.36 12.96 -6.37
CA SER A 323 -4.46 14.06 -6.11
C SER A 323 -3.89 13.96 -4.70
N GLU A 324 -2.58 14.07 -4.56
CA GLU A 324 -1.90 14.07 -3.27
C GLU A 324 -0.91 15.22 -3.21
N SER A 325 -0.97 16.02 -2.14
CA SER A 325 0.02 17.04 -1.86
C SER A 325 0.55 16.90 -0.44
N ASN A 326 1.87 17.01 -0.28
CA ASN A 326 2.54 16.95 1.01
C ASN A 326 3.54 18.09 1.14
N THR A 327 3.49 18.79 2.26
CA THR A 327 4.43 19.87 2.60
C THR A 327 5.13 19.53 3.91
N GLN A 328 6.44 19.60 3.94
CA GLN A 328 7.26 19.41 5.13
C GLN A 328 8.14 20.61 5.36
N LEU A 329 8.18 21.09 6.61
CA LEU A 329 9.08 22.17 7.05
C LEU A 329 9.79 21.73 8.33
N LYS A 330 11.12 21.80 8.31
CA LYS A 330 11.99 21.42 9.41
C LYS A 330 12.94 22.57 9.74
N PHE A 331 12.98 22.97 11.00
CA PHE A 331 13.96 23.87 11.55
C PHE A 331 14.94 23.12 12.44
N THR A 332 16.22 23.41 12.32
CA THR A 332 17.28 22.86 13.16
C THR A 332 18.10 24.00 13.74
N MET A 333 18.33 23.98 15.05
CA MET A 333 19.11 24.99 15.74
C MET A 333 20.01 24.36 16.83
N ASN A 334 21.17 24.96 17.07
CA ASN A 334 22.10 24.57 18.13
C ASN A 334 22.29 25.74 19.11
N PRO A 335 21.36 25.93 20.07
CA PRO A 335 21.43 27.07 21.01
C PRO A 335 22.69 27.06 21.84
N LYS A 336 23.28 25.88 22.10
CA LYS A 336 24.56 25.64 22.75
C LYS A 336 25.25 24.46 22.08
N ASP A 337 26.56 24.36 22.22
CA ASP A 337 27.40 23.33 21.56
C ASP A 337 26.94 21.88 21.83
N LYS A 338 26.27 21.65 22.96
CA LYS A 338 25.81 20.31 23.36
C LYS A 338 24.29 20.10 23.21
N ILE A 339 23.57 21.10 22.76
CA ILE A 339 22.11 21.08 22.65
C ILE A 339 21.71 21.33 21.20
N LYS A 340 20.96 20.40 20.64
CA LYS A 340 20.33 20.53 19.34
C LYS A 340 18.82 20.47 19.50
N LEU A 341 18.13 21.41 18.91
CA LEU A 341 16.68 21.47 18.90
C LEU A 341 16.18 21.40 17.46
N LYS A 342 15.17 20.55 17.22
CA LYS A 342 14.50 20.43 15.92
C LYS A 342 13.01 20.67 16.11
N ILE A 343 12.43 21.43 15.22
CA ILE A 343 10.99 21.65 15.13
C ILE A 343 10.60 21.27 13.71
N GLU A 344 9.62 20.40 13.58
CA GLU A 344 9.15 19.96 12.27
C GLU A 344 7.65 19.92 12.18
N GLY A 345 7.14 20.21 10.98
CA GLY A 345 5.76 20.10 10.62
C GLY A 345 5.62 19.41 9.29
N LEU A 346 4.66 18.47 9.21
CA LEU A 346 4.19 17.86 7.97
C LEU A 346 2.71 18.18 7.83
N TYR A 347 2.29 18.53 6.63
CA TYR A 347 0.90 18.67 6.25
C TYR A 347 0.67 18.03 4.90
N GLY A 348 -0.35 17.20 4.80
CA GLY A 348 -0.69 16.49 3.55
C GLY A 348 -2.19 16.41 3.33
N GLU A 349 -2.56 16.47 2.07
CA GLU A 349 -3.92 16.27 1.59
C GLU A 349 -3.96 15.18 0.53
N ILE A 350 -4.95 14.31 0.62
CA ILE A 350 -5.32 13.40 -0.47
C ILE A 350 -6.75 13.73 -0.89
N ASN A 351 -6.94 13.94 -2.18
CA ASN A 351 -8.25 14.07 -2.80
C ASN A 351 -8.44 12.86 -3.72
N THR A 352 -9.35 11.97 -3.33
CA THR A 352 -9.58 10.69 -4.00
C THR A 352 -11.06 10.32 -4.00
N LEU A 353 -11.37 9.06 -4.16
CA LEU A 353 -12.73 8.51 -4.14
C LEU A 353 -12.82 7.41 -3.09
N SER A 354 -14.04 7.12 -2.61
CA SER A 354 -14.32 5.93 -1.80
C SER A 354 -13.98 4.68 -2.61
N LYS A 355 -13.50 3.63 -1.94
CA LYS A 355 -13.12 2.38 -2.61
C LYS A 355 -14.33 1.55 -3.01
N SER A 356 -15.42 1.70 -2.30
CA SER A 356 -16.68 1.00 -2.53
C SER A 356 -17.84 1.98 -2.47
N PRO A 357 -18.89 1.79 -3.26
CA PRO A 357 -20.11 2.58 -3.13
C PRO A 357 -20.79 2.44 -1.78
N GLU A 358 -20.74 1.25 -1.16
CA GLU A 358 -21.39 0.93 0.11
C GLU A 358 -20.48 1.17 1.32
N GLY A 359 -19.17 1.28 1.09
CA GLY A 359 -18.21 1.61 2.12
C GLY A 359 -18.06 0.55 3.20
N SER A 360 -17.71 -0.67 2.86
CA SER A 360 -17.38 -1.72 3.83
C SER A 360 -15.87 -2.00 3.85
N GLY A 361 -15.36 -2.43 5.01
CA GLY A 361 -13.99 -2.92 5.19
C GLY A 361 -12.97 -1.88 5.63
N ASN A 362 -11.73 -2.34 5.83
CA ASN A 362 -10.60 -1.56 6.34
C ASN A 362 -9.91 -0.67 5.29
N ASN A 363 -10.42 -0.61 4.09
CA ASN A 363 -9.83 0.10 2.97
C ASN A 363 -10.87 1.06 2.36
N TRP A 364 -10.94 2.28 2.88
CA TRP A 364 -12.06 3.20 2.63
C TRP A 364 -11.92 4.05 1.37
N TYR A 365 -10.72 4.17 0.81
CA TYR A 365 -10.47 5.05 -0.34
C TYR A 365 -9.45 4.47 -1.31
N LEU A 366 -9.46 4.98 -2.54
CA LEU A 366 -8.50 4.62 -3.58
C LEU A 366 -7.16 5.33 -3.33
N ASN A 367 -6.04 4.59 -3.46
CA ASN A 367 -4.70 5.09 -3.19
C ASN A 367 -3.94 5.57 -4.44
N SER A 368 -4.49 5.36 -5.62
CA SER A 368 -3.93 5.81 -6.90
C SER A 368 -5.01 5.92 -7.97
N GLY A 369 -4.68 6.54 -9.10
CA GLY A 369 -5.57 6.61 -10.25
C GLY A 369 -5.86 5.25 -10.89
N THR A 370 -4.99 4.27 -10.72
CA THR A 370 -5.16 2.90 -11.25
C THR A 370 -5.81 1.94 -10.26
N ASP A 371 -5.89 2.29 -8.97
CA ASP A 371 -6.47 1.43 -7.94
C ASP A 371 -7.95 1.10 -8.21
N ILE A 372 -8.65 1.95 -8.94
CA ILE A 372 -10.03 1.72 -9.37
C ILE A 372 -10.19 0.47 -10.24
N LEU A 373 -9.18 0.06 -11.00
CA LEU A 373 -9.20 -1.18 -11.81
C LEU A 373 -9.28 -2.44 -10.94
N TRP A 374 -8.85 -2.33 -9.68
CA TRP A 374 -8.87 -3.38 -8.66
C TRP A 374 -9.97 -3.14 -7.61
N SER A 375 -10.78 -2.12 -7.82
CA SER A 375 -11.86 -1.78 -6.89
C SER A 375 -13.06 -2.71 -7.08
N TYR A 376 -13.93 -2.68 -6.07
CA TYR A 376 -15.22 -3.36 -6.09
C TYR A 376 -16.07 -2.97 -7.32
N LEU A 377 -15.99 -1.70 -7.75
CA LEU A 377 -16.70 -1.19 -8.91
C LEU A 377 -16.36 -1.93 -10.20
N ALA A 378 -15.10 -2.33 -10.39
CA ALA A 378 -14.66 -3.04 -11.58
C ALA A 378 -14.98 -4.54 -11.55
N THR A 379 -15.13 -5.12 -10.36
CA THR A 379 -15.27 -6.58 -10.17
C THR A 379 -16.66 -7.05 -9.77
N SER A 380 -17.55 -6.16 -9.31
CA SER A 380 -18.79 -6.62 -8.70
C SER A 380 -19.97 -6.64 -9.67
N ASP A 381 -20.66 -7.75 -9.62
CA ASP A 381 -22.01 -7.92 -10.15
C ASP A 381 -23.08 -7.25 -9.26
N ALA A 382 -22.67 -6.71 -8.11
CA ALA A 382 -23.58 -6.30 -7.03
C ALA A 382 -24.50 -5.12 -7.36
N TYR A 383 -24.26 -4.43 -8.47
CA TYR A 383 -25.11 -3.31 -8.93
C TYR A 383 -25.93 -3.67 -10.14
N ALA A 384 -25.93 -4.90 -10.53
CA ALA A 384 -26.57 -5.20 -11.78
C ALA A 384 -27.20 -6.58 -11.81
N ASP A 385 -28.45 -6.64 -11.91
CA ASP A 385 -29.09 -7.60 -12.80
C ASP A 385 -28.68 -7.32 -14.27
N GLY A 386 -27.59 -6.69 -14.53
CA GLY A 386 -27.09 -6.30 -15.84
C GLY A 386 -25.62 -5.92 -15.90
N GLY A 387 -24.81 -6.40 -14.98
CA GLY A 387 -23.32 -6.31 -14.95
C GLY A 387 -22.67 -5.05 -15.53
N GLY A 388 -21.99 -4.25 -14.74
CA GLY A 388 -21.14 -3.17 -15.23
C GLY A 388 -21.79 -1.82 -15.46
N SER A 389 -23.10 -1.66 -15.27
CA SER A 389 -23.76 -0.35 -15.43
C SER A 389 -23.20 0.72 -14.49
N ALA A 390 -22.71 0.36 -13.31
CA ALA A 390 -22.06 1.26 -12.37
C ALA A 390 -20.79 1.91 -12.94
N LEU A 391 -20.13 1.32 -13.92
CA LEU A 391 -18.97 1.89 -14.62
C LEU A 391 -19.32 3.18 -15.40
N TYR A 392 -20.58 3.34 -15.75
CA TYR A 392 -21.08 4.53 -16.45
C TYR A 392 -21.65 5.60 -15.50
N TRP A 393 -21.61 5.36 -14.18
CA TRP A 393 -22.12 6.28 -13.16
C TRP A 393 -20.97 7.00 -12.47
N PRO A 394 -20.64 8.24 -12.86
CA PRO A 394 -19.49 8.96 -12.30
C PRO A 394 -19.54 9.09 -10.78
N ASN A 395 -20.76 9.15 -10.21
CA ASN A 395 -21.00 9.35 -8.78
C ASN A 395 -21.16 8.02 -8.00
N ALA A 396 -20.91 6.85 -8.61
CA ALA A 396 -20.97 5.58 -7.92
C ALA A 396 -19.96 5.51 -6.76
N LEU A 397 -18.79 6.15 -6.92
CA LEU A 397 -17.81 6.33 -5.86
C LEU A 397 -17.81 7.79 -5.39
N ASN A 398 -17.90 7.96 -4.08
CA ASN A 398 -17.96 9.31 -3.50
C ASN A 398 -16.60 9.99 -3.43
N PRO A 399 -16.54 11.31 -3.63
CA PRO A 399 -15.37 12.11 -3.33
C PRO A 399 -14.93 11.92 -1.87
N TYR A 400 -13.64 11.59 -1.70
CA TYR A 400 -13.03 11.31 -0.40
C TYR A 400 -11.80 12.21 -0.22
N ASN A 401 -11.80 13.04 0.82
CA ASN A 401 -10.68 13.92 1.16
C ASN A 401 -10.08 13.47 2.48
N ILE A 402 -8.75 13.46 2.56
CA ILE A 402 -8.02 13.09 3.76
C ILE A 402 -7.02 14.20 4.06
N TYR A 403 -7.11 14.75 5.26
CA TYR A 403 -6.20 15.76 5.76
C TYR A 403 -5.30 15.11 6.82
N ARG A 404 -3.99 15.28 6.66
CA ARG A 404 -2.99 14.67 7.53
C ARG A 404 -2.02 15.72 8.00
N SER A 405 -1.75 15.77 9.28
CA SER A 405 -0.74 16.69 9.81
C SER A 405 0.05 16.07 10.96
N MET A 406 1.31 16.48 11.09
CA MET A 406 2.16 16.19 12.22
C MET A 406 2.91 17.44 12.62
N ILE A 407 3.00 17.67 13.92
CA ILE A 407 3.92 18.66 14.52
C ILE A 407 4.82 17.89 15.49
N GLY A 408 6.13 18.05 15.34
CA GLY A 408 7.16 17.39 16.14
C GLY A 408 8.17 18.35 16.74
N LEU A 409 8.60 18.04 17.95
CA LEU A 409 9.69 18.69 18.67
C LEU A 409 10.68 17.64 19.11
N THR A 410 11.96 17.81 18.75
CA THR A 410 13.06 16.95 19.21
C THR A 410 14.12 17.77 19.91
N LEU A 411 14.50 17.36 21.11
CA LEU A 411 15.61 17.88 21.87
C LEU A 411 16.69 16.82 22.02
N ASP A 412 17.86 17.05 21.44
CA ASP A 412 19.06 16.24 21.63
C ASP A 412 20.02 16.97 22.58
N HIS A 413 20.46 16.31 23.67
CA HIS A 413 21.41 16.87 24.61
C HIS A 413 22.57 15.91 24.91
N VAL A 414 23.78 16.32 24.61
CA VAL A 414 25.01 15.59 24.91
C VAL A 414 25.49 15.99 26.30
N ILE A 415 25.29 15.12 27.30
CA ILE A 415 25.69 15.35 28.68
C ILE A 415 27.23 15.29 28.81
N SER A 416 27.80 14.21 28.22
CA SER A 416 29.23 13.93 28.24
C SER A 416 29.67 13.33 26.92
N PRO A 417 30.96 13.15 26.63
CA PRO A 417 31.42 12.45 25.42
C PRO A 417 30.91 11.02 25.28
N SER A 418 30.41 10.41 26.35
CA SER A 418 29.91 9.04 26.34
C SER A 418 28.40 8.93 26.62
N THR A 419 27.69 10.02 26.88
CA THR A 419 26.29 9.98 27.30
C THR A 419 25.48 11.10 26.68
N PHE A 420 24.38 10.76 26.07
CA PHE A 420 23.39 11.72 25.51
C PHE A 420 21.98 11.21 25.73
N TYR A 421 21.02 12.12 25.69
CA TYR A 421 19.61 11.77 25.65
C TYR A 421 18.88 12.60 24.59
N ASN A 422 17.76 12.07 24.15
CA ASN A 422 16.80 12.79 23.33
C ASN A 422 15.38 12.70 23.90
N ILE A 423 14.64 13.78 23.71
CA ILE A 423 13.21 13.87 24.02
C ILE A 423 12.51 14.21 22.71
N ARG A 424 11.48 13.44 22.39
CA ARG A 424 10.62 13.69 21.22
C ARG A 424 9.19 13.84 21.69
N ILE A 425 8.53 14.85 21.19
CA ILE A 425 7.09 15.08 21.40
C ILE A 425 6.49 15.29 20.02
N SER A 426 5.50 14.50 19.65
CA SER A 426 4.78 14.68 18.40
C SER A 426 3.28 14.57 18.59
N ASN A 427 2.56 15.33 17.79
CA ASN A 427 1.12 15.26 17.64
C ASN A 427 0.80 14.97 16.17
N VAL A 428 0.11 13.88 15.92
CA VAL A 428 -0.37 13.48 14.59
C VAL A 428 -1.88 13.62 14.56
N HIS A 429 -2.41 14.27 13.52
CA HIS A 429 -3.84 14.45 13.35
C HIS A 429 -4.25 14.06 11.94
N LEU A 430 -5.28 13.21 11.85
CA LEU A 430 -5.93 12.78 10.61
C LEU A 430 -7.39 13.17 10.66
N LYS A 431 -7.89 13.65 9.52
CA LYS A 431 -9.29 13.95 9.32
C LYS A 431 -9.76 13.39 7.99
N ASN A 432 -10.81 12.61 8.03
CA ASN A 432 -11.47 12.04 6.86
C ASN A 432 -12.73 12.83 6.54
N ALA A 433 -12.99 13.03 5.25
CA ALA A 433 -14.14 13.78 4.77
C ALA A 433 -14.65 13.13 3.48
N CYS A 434 -15.53 12.14 3.63
CA CYS A 434 -16.29 11.55 2.55
C CYS A 434 -17.72 12.01 2.68
N TYR A 435 -18.15 12.84 1.75
CA TYR A 435 -19.51 13.35 1.67
C TYR A 435 -20.16 12.79 0.42
N GLY A 436 -21.46 12.54 0.49
CA GLY A 436 -22.23 12.29 -0.71
C GLY A 436 -22.25 13.53 -1.60
N PRO A 437 -22.58 13.41 -2.88
CA PRO A 437 -22.92 14.55 -3.69
C PRO A 437 -24.05 15.32 -2.97
N ASP A 438 -23.98 16.65 -2.97
CA ASP A 438 -25.08 17.47 -2.51
C ASP A 438 -26.27 17.24 -3.46
N PHE A 439 -27.19 16.38 -3.03
CA PHE A 439 -28.37 16.01 -3.80
C PHE A 439 -29.39 17.15 -3.84
N ILE A 440 -29.02 18.25 -4.44
CA ILE A 440 -30.03 19.22 -4.83
C ILE A 440 -30.56 18.74 -6.18
N ARG A 441 -31.76 18.16 -6.14
CA ARG A 441 -32.47 17.83 -7.36
C ARG A 441 -32.75 19.13 -8.12
N ASP A 442 -32.01 19.34 -9.19
CA ASP A 442 -32.33 20.41 -10.13
C ASP A 442 -33.38 19.91 -11.11
N THR A 443 -34.66 20.15 -10.76
CA THR A 443 -35.79 19.81 -11.61
C THR A 443 -35.82 20.60 -12.92
N SER A 444 -34.99 21.64 -13.06
CA SER A 444 -34.85 22.41 -14.33
C SER A 444 -34.03 21.65 -15.38
N ALA A 445 -33.25 20.68 -14.97
CA ALA A 445 -32.46 19.81 -15.87
C ALA A 445 -33.23 18.56 -16.40
N VAL A 446 -34.50 18.44 -16.03
CA VAL A 446 -35.34 17.33 -16.48
C VAL A 446 -35.70 17.51 -17.96
N ARG A 447 -35.45 16.46 -18.74
CA ARG A 447 -35.83 16.40 -20.17
C ARG A 447 -36.63 15.14 -20.46
N THR A 448 -37.17 15.05 -21.67
CA THR A 448 -37.86 13.86 -22.15
C THR A 448 -37.14 13.23 -23.32
N ILE A 449 -37.14 11.88 -23.36
CA ILE A 449 -36.78 11.06 -24.52
C ILE A 449 -38.05 10.27 -24.86
N GLY A 450 -38.68 10.59 -25.98
CA GLY A 450 -40.05 10.14 -26.23
C GLY A 450 -41.00 10.58 -25.11
N ASN A 451 -41.71 9.61 -24.52
CA ASN A 451 -42.60 9.86 -23.39
C ASN A 451 -41.92 9.72 -22.00
N VAL A 452 -40.65 9.27 -21.97
CA VAL A 452 -39.94 9.02 -20.73
C VAL A 452 -39.28 10.32 -20.23
N VAL A 453 -39.57 10.66 -18.99
CA VAL A 453 -38.93 11.77 -18.29
C VAL A 453 -37.60 11.31 -17.73
N VAL A 454 -36.48 11.98 -18.09
CA VAL A 454 -35.13 11.67 -17.62
C VAL A 454 -34.60 12.81 -16.76
N ASP A 455 -33.89 12.45 -15.70
CA ASP A 455 -33.27 13.37 -14.77
C ASP A 455 -31.74 13.33 -14.91
N GLU A 456 -31.14 14.47 -15.26
CA GLU A 456 -29.67 14.60 -15.39
C GLU A 456 -28.98 14.78 -14.03
N ALA A 457 -29.73 15.05 -12.95
CA ALA A 457 -29.12 15.20 -11.64
C ALA A 457 -28.58 13.87 -11.11
N PRO A 458 -27.44 13.90 -10.41
CA PRO A 458 -26.90 12.70 -9.78
C PRO A 458 -27.75 12.36 -8.54
N PHE A 459 -28.39 11.23 -8.53
CA PHE A 459 -29.17 10.74 -7.39
C PHE A 459 -28.59 9.43 -6.83
N GLY A 460 -28.69 9.27 -5.51
CA GLY A 460 -28.40 8.04 -4.81
C GLY A 460 -29.53 7.00 -4.89
N PHE A 461 -30.21 6.89 -6.02
CA PHE A 461 -31.23 5.87 -6.23
C PHE A 461 -30.70 4.71 -7.05
N LEU A 462 -31.08 3.52 -6.65
CA LEU A 462 -30.95 2.33 -7.47
C LEU A 462 -31.89 2.51 -8.66
N VAL A 463 -31.31 2.56 -9.84
CA VAL A 463 -32.09 2.50 -11.07
C VAL A 463 -32.37 1.03 -11.35
N ALA A 464 -33.55 0.72 -11.84
CA ALA A 464 -33.84 -0.62 -12.34
C ALA A 464 -32.79 -0.99 -13.41
N SER A 465 -32.33 -2.23 -13.35
CA SER A 465 -31.27 -2.79 -14.20
C SER A 465 -31.56 -2.71 -15.69
N ASP A 466 -32.77 -2.58 -16.05
CA ASP A 466 -33.21 -2.46 -17.43
C ASP A 466 -33.44 -0.99 -17.79
N TYR A 467 -33.18 -0.62 -19.04
CA TYR A 467 -33.48 0.68 -19.65
C TYR A 467 -34.99 1.02 -19.63
N THR A 468 -35.74 0.33 -18.79
CA THR A 468 -37.16 0.59 -18.53
C THR A 468 -37.29 1.68 -17.46
N PRO A 469 -38.26 2.58 -17.61
CA PRO A 469 -38.57 3.60 -16.62
C PRO A 469 -38.91 2.98 -15.28
N SER A 470 -38.43 3.56 -14.17
CA SER A 470 -38.87 3.15 -12.85
C SER A 470 -40.20 3.83 -12.50
N GLY A 471 -41.15 3.04 -12.01
CA GLY A 471 -42.43 3.30 -11.36
C GLY A 471 -43.29 4.49 -11.80
N ASP A 472 -42.75 5.68 -11.81
CA ASP A 472 -43.42 6.93 -12.20
C ASP A 472 -43.06 7.45 -13.59
N GLY A 473 -42.36 6.62 -14.39
CA GLY A 473 -41.88 6.98 -15.72
C GLY A 473 -40.63 7.84 -15.78
N MET A 474 -39.97 8.03 -14.67
CA MET A 474 -38.70 8.75 -14.61
C MET A 474 -37.50 7.80 -14.50
N VAL A 475 -36.48 8.05 -15.32
CA VAL A 475 -35.18 7.35 -15.27
C VAL A 475 -34.10 8.29 -14.77
N PHE A 476 -33.32 7.83 -13.79
CA PHE A 476 -32.27 8.63 -13.16
C PHE A 476 -30.91 8.45 -13.85
N ALA A 477 -30.12 9.52 -13.91
CA ALA A 477 -28.84 9.55 -14.61
C ALA A 477 -27.73 8.77 -13.92
N SER A 478 -27.77 8.60 -12.62
CA SER A 478 -26.75 7.87 -11.87
C SER A 478 -27.20 7.45 -10.47
N LEU A 479 -26.58 6.38 -9.99
CA LEU A 479 -26.59 6.03 -8.59
C LEU A 479 -25.48 6.84 -7.88
N GLY A 480 -25.81 7.53 -6.79
CA GLY A 480 -24.81 8.11 -5.90
C GLY A 480 -24.30 7.09 -4.91
N GLY A 481 -23.00 7.06 -4.67
CA GLY A 481 -22.41 6.25 -3.62
C GLY A 481 -22.94 6.66 -2.23
N VAL A 482 -23.13 5.70 -1.35
CA VAL A 482 -23.72 5.91 -0.02
C VAL A 482 -22.68 6.02 1.09
N THR A 483 -21.39 5.86 0.78
CA THR A 483 -20.29 5.98 1.74
C THR A 483 -20.19 7.39 2.32
N ARG A 484 -20.11 7.48 3.64
CA ARG A 484 -19.85 8.73 4.38
C ARG A 484 -18.79 8.48 5.44
N ASP A 485 -17.83 9.40 5.59
CA ASP A 485 -16.81 9.33 6.63
C ASP A 485 -16.49 10.75 7.14
N LYS A 486 -16.62 10.94 8.43
CA LYS A 486 -16.26 12.18 9.15
C LYS A 486 -15.35 11.86 10.34
N SER A 487 -14.58 10.79 10.22
CA SER A 487 -13.71 10.33 11.31
C SER A 487 -12.49 11.23 11.48
N GLU A 488 -12.12 11.45 12.74
CA GLU A 488 -10.93 12.20 13.13
C GLU A 488 -10.12 11.37 14.14
N VAL A 489 -8.80 11.35 13.95
CA VAL A 489 -7.85 10.66 14.85
C VAL A 489 -6.76 11.62 15.25
N THR A 490 -6.52 11.76 16.54
CA THR A 490 -5.41 12.56 17.07
C THR A 490 -4.55 11.70 17.99
N THR A 491 -3.25 11.64 17.73
CA THR A 491 -2.29 10.88 18.53
C THR A 491 -1.23 11.79 19.10
N LEU A 492 -1.11 11.83 20.42
CA LEU A 492 0.02 12.43 21.13
C LEU A 492 1.04 11.34 21.47
N ASN A 493 2.29 11.52 21.03
CA ASN A 493 3.42 10.65 21.39
C ASN A 493 4.48 11.46 22.14
N ILE A 494 4.98 10.93 23.27
CA ILE A 494 6.10 11.46 24.05
C ILE A 494 7.10 10.33 24.22
N LYS A 495 8.33 10.53 23.75
CA LYS A 495 9.41 9.54 23.85
C LYS A 495 10.66 10.14 24.46
N PHE A 496 11.28 9.41 25.36
CA PHE A 496 12.58 9.73 25.98
C PHE A 496 13.52 8.56 25.78
N ASP A 497 14.70 8.81 25.24
CA ASP A 497 15.77 7.83 25.05
C ASP A 497 17.07 8.35 25.65
N LEU A 498 17.74 7.56 26.48
CA LEU A 498 19.07 7.80 27.05
C LEU A 498 20.04 6.75 26.53
N THR A 499 21.14 7.20 25.94
CA THR A 499 22.23 6.31 25.49
C THR A 499 23.51 6.65 26.24
N SER A 500 24.17 5.65 26.81
CA SER A 500 25.42 5.81 27.53
C SER A 500 26.43 4.70 27.21
N GLN A 501 27.60 5.07 26.72
CA GLN A 501 28.74 4.18 26.58
C GLN A 501 29.42 4.05 27.94
N ILE A 502 29.05 2.97 28.69
CA ILE A 502 29.55 2.74 30.06
C ILE A 502 31.02 2.44 30.07
N ASN A 503 31.50 1.65 29.12
CA ASN A 503 32.91 1.33 28.90
C ASN A 503 33.10 0.88 27.43
N LYS A 504 34.30 0.43 27.07
CA LYS A 504 34.62 0.01 25.69
C LYS A 504 33.81 -1.18 25.17
N LYS A 505 33.11 -1.91 26.03
CA LYS A 505 32.39 -3.14 25.69
C LYS A 505 30.87 -2.99 25.82
N HIS A 506 30.39 -2.05 26.62
CA HIS A 506 28.97 -1.94 26.97
C HIS A 506 28.42 -0.56 26.64
N GLN A 507 27.41 -0.51 25.81
CA GLN A 507 26.58 0.66 25.55
C GLN A 507 25.15 0.37 26.00
N ILE A 508 24.72 1.08 27.02
CA ILE A 508 23.34 0.95 27.52
C ILE A 508 22.45 1.99 26.84
N LYS A 509 21.32 1.53 26.34
CA LYS A 509 20.23 2.38 25.86
C LYS A 509 18.97 2.05 26.67
N THR A 510 18.31 3.08 27.20
CA THR A 510 17.07 2.93 27.96
C THR A 510 16.14 4.09 27.69
N GLY A 511 14.87 3.88 27.85
CA GLY A 511 13.90 4.92 27.61
C GLY A 511 12.47 4.53 27.96
N PHE A 512 11.58 5.48 27.74
CA PHE A 512 10.15 5.28 27.86
C PHE A 512 9.41 5.98 26.72
N GLU A 513 8.21 5.49 26.42
CA GLU A 513 7.32 6.03 25.40
C GLU A 513 5.89 6.04 25.93
N PHE A 514 5.20 7.15 25.76
CA PHE A 514 3.79 7.31 26.09
C PHE A 514 3.01 7.73 24.84
N ASN A 515 1.95 7.01 24.53
CA ASN A 515 1.00 7.30 23.45
C ASN A 515 -0.39 7.50 24.06
N TYR A 516 -1.09 8.51 23.57
CA TYR A 516 -2.48 8.78 23.89
C TYR A 516 -3.24 9.13 22.61
N ASP A 517 -4.33 8.41 22.37
CA ASP A 517 -5.13 8.57 21.16
C ASP A 517 -6.51 9.16 21.50
N ASP A 518 -7.00 10.10 20.70
CA ASP A 518 -8.41 10.50 20.60
C ASP A 518 -8.94 9.96 19.27
N LEU A 519 -9.69 8.87 19.33
CA LEU A 519 -10.28 8.17 18.22
C LEU A 519 -11.75 8.56 18.13
N ASN A 520 -12.10 9.41 17.17
CA ASN A 520 -13.47 9.79 16.88
C ASN A 520 -13.86 9.21 15.51
N THR A 521 -14.38 8.00 15.52
CA THR A 521 -14.84 7.32 14.30
C THR A 521 -16.30 7.67 14.03
N ASN A 522 -16.57 8.12 12.82
CA ASN A 522 -17.91 8.45 12.35
C ASN A 522 -18.02 8.08 10.87
N TYR A 523 -18.23 6.78 10.64
CA TYR A 523 -18.34 6.16 9.33
C TYR A 523 -19.73 5.56 9.17
N GLN A 524 -20.35 5.76 8.00
CA GLN A 524 -21.66 5.20 7.73
C GLN A 524 -21.89 4.97 6.23
N SER A 525 -22.80 4.05 5.90
CA SER A 525 -23.49 4.00 4.62
C SER A 525 -24.84 4.70 4.77
N GLU A 526 -25.07 5.72 3.96
CA GLU A 526 -26.29 6.54 4.06
C GLU A 526 -27.17 6.38 2.82
N PHE A 527 -28.24 5.63 2.97
CA PHE A 527 -29.26 5.45 1.92
C PHE A 527 -30.35 6.48 2.12
N SER A 528 -30.34 7.55 1.36
CA SER A 528 -31.30 8.66 1.48
C SER A 528 -32.75 8.21 1.21
N TYR A 529 -32.96 7.20 0.36
CA TYR A 529 -34.26 6.64 0.01
C TYR A 529 -34.71 5.51 0.96
N ALA A 530 -33.80 4.92 1.73
CA ALA A 530 -34.07 3.85 2.68
C ALA A 530 -33.28 4.05 3.98
N PRO A 531 -33.57 5.12 4.79
CA PRO A 531 -32.78 5.46 5.97
C PRO A 531 -32.67 4.33 7.01
N LYS A 532 -33.61 3.41 7.03
CA LYS A 532 -33.56 2.22 7.92
C LYS A 532 -32.52 1.19 7.51
N ASN A 533 -31.96 1.31 6.31
CA ASN A 533 -30.88 0.45 5.81
C ASN A 533 -29.51 1.08 6.01
N ASN A 534 -29.44 2.27 6.65
CA ASN A 534 -28.15 2.88 6.94
C ASN A 534 -27.33 1.99 7.86
N TYR A 535 -26.10 1.73 7.44
CA TYR A 535 -25.08 1.09 8.27
C TYR A 535 -24.31 2.19 9.02
N LEU A 536 -24.18 2.06 10.34
CA LEU A 536 -23.59 3.06 11.20
C LEU A 536 -22.46 2.46 12.02
N ASN A 537 -21.28 3.06 11.94
CA ASN A 537 -20.15 2.75 12.78
C ASN A 537 -19.63 4.05 13.43
N GLN A 538 -20.12 4.31 14.65
CA GLN A 538 -19.74 5.50 15.40
C GLN A 538 -19.25 5.11 16.78
N TYR A 539 -18.03 5.52 17.10
CA TYR A 539 -17.49 5.40 18.45
C TYR A 539 -16.47 6.49 18.73
N ARG A 540 -16.31 6.80 20.02
CA ARG A 540 -15.19 7.60 20.50
C ARG A 540 -14.49 6.87 21.62
N ALA A 541 -13.15 6.76 21.53
CA ALA A 541 -12.33 6.05 22.50
C ALA A 541 -11.01 6.81 22.71
N TYR A 542 -10.42 6.61 23.88
CA TYR A 542 -9.20 7.28 24.32
C TYR A 542 -8.13 6.29 24.82
N PRO A 543 -7.71 5.31 24.01
CA PRO A 543 -6.73 4.37 24.46
C PRO A 543 -5.39 5.03 24.78
N SER A 544 -4.67 4.43 25.73
CA SER A 544 -3.34 4.89 26.08
C SER A 544 -2.36 3.73 26.18
N ARG A 545 -1.11 4.00 25.84
CA ARG A 545 -0.02 3.02 25.89
C ARG A 545 1.21 3.63 26.55
N LEU A 546 1.74 2.94 27.57
CA LEU A 546 2.99 3.28 28.23
C LEU A 546 3.98 2.14 28.02
N SER A 547 5.17 2.46 27.59
CA SER A 547 6.24 1.49 27.35
C SER A 547 7.52 1.92 28.00
N ALA A 548 8.31 0.95 28.46
CA ALA A 548 9.67 1.18 28.95
C ALA A 548 10.59 0.09 28.42
N TYR A 549 11.85 0.44 28.18
CA TYR A 549 12.83 -0.52 27.68
C TYR A 549 14.23 -0.27 28.24
N ILE A 550 15.03 -1.33 28.24
CA ILE A 550 16.47 -1.31 28.47
C ILE A 550 17.15 -2.24 27.47
N GLN A 551 18.30 -1.82 26.95
CA GLN A 551 19.09 -2.60 26.00
C GLN A 551 20.57 -2.39 26.27
N ASP A 552 21.36 -3.49 26.20
CA ASP A 552 22.82 -3.46 26.24
C ASP A 552 23.38 -3.90 24.89
N LYS A 553 24.12 -3.04 24.21
CA LYS A 553 24.94 -3.37 23.07
C LYS A 553 26.34 -3.74 23.58
N ILE A 554 26.68 -5.01 23.46
CA ILE A 554 27.94 -5.60 23.92
C ILE A 554 28.89 -5.73 22.74
N GLU A 555 30.06 -5.10 22.82
CA GLU A 555 31.11 -5.15 21.80
C GLU A 555 32.35 -5.85 22.38
N ILE A 556 32.57 -7.09 21.95
CA ILE A 556 33.76 -7.89 22.32
C ILE A 556 34.46 -8.24 21.00
N LYS A 557 35.81 -8.39 21.03
CA LYS A 557 36.55 -8.79 19.84
C LYS A 557 35.97 -10.04 19.19
N GLY A 558 35.44 -9.88 17.98
CA GLY A 558 34.80 -10.95 17.22
C GLY A 558 33.34 -11.23 17.57
N LEU A 559 32.67 -10.41 18.38
CA LEU A 559 31.26 -10.57 18.72
C LEU A 559 30.60 -9.24 19.05
N TYR A 560 29.45 -9.01 18.43
CA TYR A 560 28.52 -7.94 18.81
C TYR A 560 27.20 -8.61 19.27
N ALA A 561 26.69 -8.21 20.43
CA ALA A 561 25.42 -8.70 20.93
C ALA A 561 24.53 -7.53 21.37
N ASN A 562 23.26 -7.55 20.98
CA ASN A 562 22.22 -6.67 21.45
C ASN A 562 21.25 -7.45 22.32
N LEU A 563 21.19 -7.16 23.62
CA LEU A 563 20.28 -7.81 24.57
C LEU A 563 19.29 -6.77 25.06
N GLY A 564 18.02 -6.96 24.80
CA GLY A 564 16.98 -5.99 25.11
C GLY A 564 15.79 -6.59 25.83
N LEU A 565 15.18 -5.80 26.68
CA LEU A 565 13.90 -6.07 27.31
C LEU A 565 13.00 -4.87 27.20
N ARG A 566 11.76 -5.08 26.74
CA ARG A 566 10.71 -4.05 26.66
C ARG A 566 9.47 -4.52 27.40
N VAL A 567 8.83 -3.59 28.08
CA VAL A 567 7.53 -3.79 28.72
C VAL A 567 6.57 -2.76 28.15
N ASP A 568 5.43 -3.23 27.65
CA ASP A 568 4.34 -2.42 27.11
C ASP A 568 3.09 -2.63 27.96
N SER A 569 2.49 -1.53 28.46
CA SER A 569 1.21 -1.52 29.16
C SER A 569 0.20 -0.79 28.31
N ASN A 570 -0.87 -1.45 27.94
CA ASN A 570 -1.93 -0.94 27.09
C ASN A 570 -3.22 -0.84 27.89
N ASN A 571 -3.93 0.28 27.79
CA ASN A 571 -5.22 0.51 28.43
C ASN A 571 -6.24 0.95 27.35
N PRO A 572 -7.29 0.16 27.06
CA PRO A 572 -8.36 0.55 26.15
C PRO A 572 -9.14 1.79 26.62
N ASN A 573 -9.14 2.06 27.93
CA ASN A 573 -9.78 3.22 28.59
C ASN A 573 -11.24 3.41 28.14
N LYS A 574 -12.01 2.31 28.10
CA LYS A 574 -13.39 2.27 27.64
C LYS A 574 -14.17 1.24 28.45
N GLU A 575 -15.41 1.54 28.76
CA GLU A 575 -16.37 0.50 29.16
C GLU A 575 -16.89 -0.22 27.93
N TRP A 576 -17.06 -1.55 28.03
CA TRP A 576 -17.50 -2.37 26.93
C TRP A 576 -18.58 -3.35 27.34
N TYR A 577 -19.34 -3.81 26.37
CA TYR A 577 -20.53 -4.63 26.56
C TYR A 577 -20.17 -6.07 26.97
N THR A 578 -20.83 -6.56 28.01
CA THR A 578 -20.71 -7.94 28.51
C THR A 578 -22.06 -8.63 28.34
N VAL A 579 -22.33 -9.08 27.12
CA VAL A 579 -23.58 -9.79 26.76
C VAL A 579 -23.27 -11.25 26.44
N ASP A 580 -24.23 -12.14 26.75
CA ASP A 580 -24.15 -13.54 26.33
C ASP A 580 -24.15 -13.64 24.80
N LEU A 581 -23.49 -14.69 24.25
CA LEU A 581 -23.28 -14.86 22.82
C LEU A 581 -24.54 -14.76 21.96
N TYR A 582 -25.64 -15.22 22.45
CA TYR A 582 -26.97 -15.18 21.77
C TYR A 582 -27.96 -14.26 22.49
N SER A 583 -27.46 -13.20 23.10
CA SER A 583 -28.27 -12.26 23.84
C SER A 583 -29.33 -11.58 22.97
N LYS A 584 -30.55 -11.40 23.53
CA LYS A 584 -31.63 -10.66 22.88
C LYS A 584 -31.24 -9.24 22.45
N TYR A 585 -30.29 -8.60 23.15
CA TYR A 585 -29.80 -7.25 22.81
C TYR A 585 -29.14 -7.17 21.43
N LEU A 586 -28.67 -8.30 20.90
CA LEU A 586 -28.04 -8.39 19.57
C LEU A 586 -29.06 -8.58 18.44
N SER A 587 -30.33 -8.82 18.77
CA SER A 587 -31.41 -9.09 17.79
C SER A 587 -31.98 -7.79 17.19
N PRO A 588 -32.67 -7.87 16.02
CA PRO A 588 -33.27 -6.70 15.37
C PRO A 588 -34.25 -5.94 16.26
N THR A 589 -34.98 -6.63 17.13
CA THR A 589 -35.99 -6.03 18.01
C THR A 589 -35.41 -5.12 19.08
N PHE A 590 -34.19 -5.43 19.55
CA PHE A 590 -33.57 -4.74 20.70
C PHE A 590 -32.30 -3.98 20.33
N LYS A 591 -31.89 -3.94 19.06
CA LYS A 591 -30.64 -3.29 18.64
C LYS A 591 -30.59 -1.81 18.99
N ASP A 592 -31.70 -1.09 18.94
CA ASP A 592 -31.76 0.34 19.26
C ASP A 592 -31.54 0.60 20.76
N GLU A 593 -31.87 -0.40 21.61
CA GLU A 593 -31.65 -0.36 23.05
C GLU A 593 -30.25 -0.84 23.46
N PHE A 594 -29.47 -1.44 22.55
CA PHE A 594 -28.19 -2.08 22.83
C PHE A 594 -27.23 -1.14 23.59
N THR A 595 -27.00 0.04 23.06
CA THR A 595 -26.05 1.01 23.65
C THR A 595 -26.49 1.60 24.98
N HIS A 596 -27.80 1.55 25.31
CA HIS A 596 -28.35 2.16 26.50
C HIS A 596 -28.70 1.16 27.60
N SER A 597 -28.97 -0.10 27.24
CA SER A 597 -29.54 -1.08 28.14
C SER A 597 -28.68 -2.34 28.32
N ALA A 598 -27.77 -2.64 27.41
CA ALA A 598 -26.86 -3.76 27.53
C ALA A 598 -25.84 -3.53 28.66
N PRO A 599 -25.52 -4.55 29.49
CA PRO A 599 -24.57 -4.42 30.59
C PRO A 599 -23.18 -4.14 30.06
N THR A 600 -22.42 -3.30 30.79
CA THR A 600 -21.04 -2.94 30.47
C THR A 600 -20.10 -3.15 31.64
N GLU A 601 -18.83 -3.43 31.34
CA GLU A 601 -17.73 -3.47 32.33
C GLU A 601 -16.50 -2.76 31.73
N PRO A 602 -15.57 -2.28 32.56
CA PRO A 602 -14.32 -1.72 32.08
C PRO A 602 -13.55 -2.73 31.23
N ALA A 603 -13.17 -2.36 30.01
CA ALA A 603 -12.38 -3.20 29.14
C ALA A 603 -11.01 -3.50 29.76
N LYS A 604 -10.54 -4.75 29.62
CA LYS A 604 -9.31 -5.24 30.22
C LYS A 604 -8.10 -4.65 29.52
N GLY A 605 -7.20 -4.03 30.29
CA GLY A 605 -5.87 -3.64 29.86
C GLY A 605 -4.88 -4.81 29.90
N HIS A 606 -3.81 -4.74 29.09
CA HIS A 606 -2.80 -5.79 28.99
C HIS A 606 -1.40 -5.28 29.24
N ILE A 607 -0.56 -6.10 29.87
CA ILE A 607 0.88 -5.88 30.04
C ILE A 607 1.63 -6.97 29.28
N LYS A 608 2.53 -6.59 28.37
CA LYS A 608 3.32 -7.52 27.55
C LYS A 608 4.80 -7.28 27.77
N ILE A 609 5.57 -8.37 27.82
CA ILE A 609 7.03 -8.38 28.02
C ILE A 609 7.69 -8.94 26.77
N SER A 610 8.62 -8.18 26.19
CA SER A 610 9.29 -8.45 24.93
C SER A 610 10.80 -8.61 25.10
N PRO A 611 11.31 -9.83 25.35
CA PRO A 611 12.74 -10.11 25.27
C PRO A 611 13.22 -10.08 23.83
N ARG A 612 14.43 -9.53 23.59
CA ARG A 612 15.04 -9.42 22.27
C ARG A 612 16.51 -9.70 22.34
N ILE A 613 17.01 -10.53 21.41
CA ILE A 613 18.40 -10.94 21.33
C ILE A 613 18.84 -10.80 19.88
N GLY A 614 19.89 -10.06 19.63
CA GLY A 614 20.58 -9.97 18.37
C GLY A 614 22.05 -10.23 18.53
N ILE A 615 22.63 -11.11 17.72
CA ILE A 615 24.05 -11.46 17.76
C ILE A 615 24.62 -11.28 16.35
N SER A 616 25.76 -10.61 16.24
CA SER A 616 26.55 -10.53 15.01
C SER A 616 27.96 -11.01 15.30
N HIS A 617 28.42 -11.98 14.51
CA HIS A 617 29.73 -12.57 14.63
C HIS A 617 30.51 -12.35 13.33
N PRO A 618 31.44 -11.40 13.28
CA PRO A 618 32.41 -11.27 12.19
C PRO A 618 33.29 -12.52 12.11
N ILE A 619 33.19 -13.27 11.01
CA ILE A 619 34.03 -14.44 10.73
C ILE A 619 35.36 -13.98 10.17
N THR A 620 35.31 -13.00 9.25
CA THR A 620 36.46 -12.35 8.63
C THR A 620 36.15 -10.85 8.48
N SER A 621 37.08 -10.05 7.97
CA SER A 621 36.82 -8.65 7.60
C SER A 621 35.79 -8.50 6.47
N SER A 622 35.54 -9.56 5.70
CA SER A 622 34.63 -9.59 4.57
C SER A 622 33.41 -10.52 4.76
N ALA A 623 33.21 -11.08 5.95
CA ALA A 623 32.12 -12.02 6.22
C ALA A 623 31.64 -11.92 7.67
N LYS A 624 30.33 -11.91 7.86
CA LYS A 624 29.70 -12.02 9.18
C LYS A 624 28.52 -12.97 9.15
N LEU A 625 28.27 -13.59 10.29
CA LEU A 625 27.06 -14.34 10.60
C LEU A 625 26.26 -13.54 11.63
N TYR A 626 24.92 -13.54 11.51
CA TYR A 626 24.08 -12.93 12.52
C TYR A 626 22.87 -13.80 12.86
N PHE A 627 22.39 -13.67 14.09
CA PHE A 627 21.21 -14.37 14.60
C PHE A 627 20.34 -13.40 15.39
N ASN A 628 19.02 -13.52 15.21
CA ASN A 628 18.03 -12.75 15.94
C ASN A 628 16.95 -13.65 16.53
N TYR A 629 16.51 -13.28 17.71
CA TYR A 629 15.35 -13.83 18.38
C TYR A 629 14.60 -12.71 19.11
N GLY A 630 13.27 -12.71 19.04
CA GLY A 630 12.51 -11.75 19.80
C GLY A 630 11.01 -12.01 19.84
N HIS A 631 10.37 -11.41 20.86
CA HIS A 631 8.94 -11.32 21.01
C HIS A 631 8.47 -9.92 20.60
N PHE A 632 7.45 -9.87 19.79
CA PHE A 632 6.93 -8.65 19.21
C PHE A 632 5.41 -8.61 19.34
N PHE A 633 4.87 -7.44 19.66
CA PHE A 633 3.44 -7.21 19.87
C PHE A 633 3.02 -5.97 19.09
N SER A 634 1.81 -5.99 18.50
CA SER A 634 1.14 -4.80 17.98
C SER A 634 -0.32 -4.80 18.42
N MET A 635 -0.85 -3.61 18.68
CA MET A 635 -2.25 -3.46 19.04
C MET A 635 -3.16 -3.91 17.89
N PRO A 636 -4.34 -4.49 18.18
CA PRO A 636 -5.41 -4.60 17.20
C PRO A 636 -5.80 -3.21 16.67
N SER A 637 -6.41 -3.15 15.48
CA SER A 637 -6.95 -1.89 14.98
C SER A 637 -8.07 -1.37 15.88
N SER A 638 -8.32 -0.07 15.88
CA SER A 638 -9.41 0.48 16.69
C SER A 638 -10.78 0.00 16.22
N ILE A 639 -10.90 -0.42 14.97
CA ILE A 639 -12.10 -1.04 14.41
C ILE A 639 -12.33 -2.37 15.07
N ASP A 640 -11.32 -3.24 15.14
CA ASP A 640 -11.41 -4.55 15.79
C ASP A 640 -11.81 -4.42 17.27
N MET A 641 -11.38 -3.34 17.92
CA MET A 641 -11.64 -3.09 19.34
C MET A 641 -12.99 -2.43 19.63
N TYR A 642 -13.39 -1.41 18.86
CA TYR A 642 -14.47 -0.50 19.29
C TYR A 642 -15.66 -0.41 18.34
N GLN A 643 -15.61 -1.07 17.19
CA GLN A 643 -16.72 -1.03 16.23
C GLN A 643 -17.96 -1.71 16.77
N ILE A 644 -19.12 -1.06 16.55
CA ILE A 644 -20.44 -1.66 16.67
C ILE A 644 -21.12 -1.45 15.33
N GLY A 645 -21.38 -2.55 14.62
CA GLY A 645 -22.11 -2.54 13.36
C GLY A 645 -23.60 -2.69 13.62
N TYR A 646 -24.37 -1.75 13.13
CA TYR A 646 -25.84 -1.85 13.14
C TYR A 646 -26.28 -2.30 11.76
N GLY A 647 -26.76 -3.53 11.65
CA GLY A 647 -27.30 -4.06 10.41
C GLY A 647 -28.55 -3.31 9.94
N THR A 648 -29.04 -3.69 8.77
CA THR A 648 -30.25 -3.11 8.17
C THR A 648 -31.51 -3.22 9.07
N ALA A 649 -32.64 -2.67 8.65
CA ALA A 649 -33.90 -2.67 9.44
C ALA A 649 -34.32 -4.05 9.97
N TYR A 650 -33.96 -5.10 9.25
CA TYR A 650 -34.32 -6.50 9.58
C TYR A 650 -33.20 -7.30 10.23
N GLN A 651 -32.04 -6.69 10.44
CA GLN A 651 -30.87 -7.28 11.06
C GLN A 651 -30.61 -6.64 12.43
N GLY A 652 -30.01 -7.38 13.36
CA GLY A 652 -29.62 -6.90 14.68
C GLY A 652 -28.30 -6.15 14.65
N ILE A 653 -27.54 -6.26 15.72
CA ILE A 653 -26.12 -5.93 15.71
C ILE A 653 -25.44 -6.97 14.82
N ASP A 654 -24.73 -6.56 13.79
CA ASP A 654 -24.05 -7.45 12.84
C ASP A 654 -22.55 -7.55 13.12
N TYR A 655 -21.99 -6.57 13.83
CA TYR A 655 -20.60 -6.60 14.26
C TYR A 655 -20.44 -6.00 15.67
N LEU A 656 -19.65 -6.67 16.50
CA LEU A 656 -19.30 -6.21 17.84
C LEU A 656 -17.79 -6.37 18.08
N GLY A 657 -17.05 -5.28 18.15
CA GLY A 657 -15.62 -5.27 18.49
C GLY A 657 -15.35 -5.79 19.91
N ASN A 658 -14.06 -6.00 20.19
CA ASN A 658 -13.64 -6.50 21.49
C ASN A 658 -12.38 -5.76 22.00
N PRO A 659 -12.51 -4.68 22.78
CA PRO A 659 -11.35 -3.96 23.34
C PRO A 659 -10.59 -4.72 24.41
N SER A 660 -11.17 -5.83 24.94
CA SER A 660 -10.53 -6.71 25.90
C SER A 660 -9.73 -7.86 25.24
N ALA A 661 -9.72 -7.93 23.90
CA ALA A 661 -8.96 -8.94 23.17
C ALA A 661 -7.47 -8.92 23.55
N GLU A 662 -6.83 -10.09 23.60
CA GLU A 662 -5.39 -10.19 23.82
C GLU A 662 -4.62 -9.54 22.68
N ILE A 663 -3.44 -8.99 22.98
CA ILE A 663 -2.61 -8.32 21.98
C ILE A 663 -1.89 -9.37 21.15
N PRO A 664 -2.05 -9.38 19.82
CA PRO A 664 -1.39 -10.31 18.92
C PRO A 664 0.13 -10.32 19.11
N LYS A 665 0.71 -11.51 19.10
CA LYS A 665 2.11 -11.79 19.38
C LYS A 665 2.79 -12.47 18.20
N THR A 666 4.01 -12.05 17.89
CA THR A 666 4.92 -12.76 16.97
C THR A 666 6.19 -13.12 17.68
N VAL A 667 6.57 -14.40 17.67
CA VAL A 667 7.90 -14.88 18.04
C VAL A 667 8.69 -15.10 16.77
N ALA A 668 9.76 -14.34 16.58
CA ALA A 668 10.54 -14.38 15.35
C ALA A 668 11.96 -14.88 15.60
N TYR A 669 12.44 -15.69 14.67
CA TYR A 669 13.80 -16.22 14.59
C TYR A 669 14.39 -15.87 13.23
N GLU A 670 15.65 -15.48 13.20
CA GLU A 670 16.37 -15.20 11.95
C GLU A 670 17.82 -15.60 12.08
N LEU A 671 18.35 -16.24 11.04
CA LEU A 671 19.77 -16.52 10.86
C LEU A 671 20.18 -16.01 9.49
N GLY A 672 21.26 -15.22 9.43
CA GLY A 672 21.72 -14.69 8.14
C GLY A 672 23.24 -14.58 8.06
N ILE A 673 23.72 -14.46 6.83
CA ILE A 673 25.11 -14.24 6.47
C ILE A 673 25.23 -13.07 5.54
N GLU A 674 26.22 -12.23 5.75
CA GLU A 674 26.66 -11.23 4.79
C GLU A 674 28.09 -11.56 4.38
N TYR A 675 28.37 -11.54 3.07
CA TYR A 675 29.68 -11.83 2.50
C TYR A 675 30.02 -10.85 1.39
N ASP A 676 31.15 -10.17 1.51
CA ASP A 676 31.68 -9.31 0.46
C ASP A 676 32.60 -10.12 -0.46
N LEU A 677 32.05 -10.46 -1.62
CA LEU A 677 32.74 -11.23 -2.65
C LEU A 677 33.61 -10.28 -3.49
N PHE A 678 34.94 -10.50 -3.45
CA PHE A 678 35.93 -9.75 -4.21
C PHE A 678 35.94 -8.24 -3.93
N ASN A 679 35.58 -7.80 -2.74
CA ASN A 679 35.45 -6.38 -2.37
C ASN A 679 34.57 -5.58 -3.37
N SER A 680 33.57 -6.23 -3.94
CA SER A 680 32.76 -5.65 -5.03
C SER A 680 31.28 -6.01 -5.00
N ILE A 681 30.94 -7.23 -4.58
CA ILE A 681 29.58 -7.77 -4.58
C ILE A 681 29.23 -8.18 -3.17
N LEU A 682 28.28 -7.50 -2.56
CA LEU A 682 27.68 -7.91 -1.29
C LEU A 682 26.67 -9.01 -1.56
N ILE A 683 26.85 -10.13 -0.89
CA ILE A 683 25.89 -11.23 -0.80
C ILE A 683 25.27 -11.18 0.58
N HIS A 684 23.96 -11.06 0.63
CA HIS A 684 23.17 -11.19 1.85
C HIS A 684 22.23 -12.38 1.67
N ALA A 685 22.25 -13.31 2.59
CA ALA A 685 21.31 -14.44 2.63
C ALA A 685 20.79 -14.60 4.04
N SER A 686 19.48 -14.74 4.21
CA SER A 686 18.84 -14.96 5.50
C SER A 686 17.70 -15.97 5.41
N GLY A 687 17.57 -16.82 6.43
CA GLY A 687 16.42 -17.67 6.67
C GLY A 687 15.68 -17.16 7.91
N TYR A 688 14.35 -17.19 7.88
CA TYR A 688 13.53 -16.72 8.98
C TYR A 688 12.32 -17.61 9.24
N TYR A 689 11.88 -17.57 10.50
CA TYR A 689 10.68 -18.23 10.98
C TYR A 689 9.93 -17.27 11.92
N LYS A 690 8.63 -17.14 11.73
CA LYS A 690 7.72 -16.36 12.59
C LYS A 690 6.57 -17.24 13.04
N ASP A 691 6.37 -17.34 14.34
CA ASP A 691 5.22 -17.95 14.99
C ASP A 691 4.31 -16.84 15.50
N VAL A 692 3.13 -16.71 14.90
CA VAL A 692 2.13 -15.68 15.22
C VAL A 692 1.00 -16.32 15.99
N SER A 693 0.76 -15.84 17.19
CA SER A 693 -0.30 -16.29 18.08
C SER A 693 -1.19 -15.13 18.54
N ASP A 694 -2.34 -15.46 19.10
CA ASP A 694 -3.34 -14.49 19.56
C ASP A 694 -3.78 -13.51 18.43
N GLN A 695 -3.65 -13.96 17.17
CA GLN A 695 -4.06 -13.17 16.01
C GLN A 695 -5.56 -12.95 16.04
N ILE A 696 -5.96 -11.73 15.72
CA ILE A 696 -7.38 -11.37 15.61
C ILE A 696 -8.04 -12.18 14.49
N ALA A 697 -9.20 -12.75 14.80
CA ALA A 697 -10.11 -13.38 13.85
C ALA A 697 -11.51 -12.80 14.01
N TYR A 698 -12.25 -12.80 12.93
CA TYR A 698 -13.67 -12.46 12.92
C TYR A 698 -14.47 -13.73 13.06
N VAL A 699 -15.17 -13.87 14.17
CA VAL A 699 -15.93 -15.07 14.51
C VAL A 699 -17.41 -14.78 14.49
N GLY A 700 -18.13 -15.54 13.66
CA GLY A 700 -19.59 -15.42 13.50
C GLY A 700 -20.35 -16.22 14.57
N TYR A 701 -21.51 -15.71 14.99
CA TYR A 701 -22.44 -16.35 15.89
C TYR A 701 -23.88 -16.27 15.37
N THR A 702 -24.53 -17.42 15.22
CA THR A 702 -25.93 -17.49 14.76
C THR A 702 -26.78 -18.27 15.74
N SER A 703 -27.86 -17.65 16.27
CA SER A 703 -28.83 -18.30 17.17
C SER A 703 -29.66 -19.37 16.46
N ILE A 704 -30.28 -20.24 17.25
CA ILE A 704 -31.09 -21.36 16.71
C ILE A 704 -32.32 -20.88 15.89
N ASP A 705 -32.86 -19.72 16.21
CA ASP A 705 -33.97 -19.07 15.51
C ASP A 705 -33.54 -18.08 14.43
N GLY A 706 -32.21 -17.86 14.30
CA GLY A 706 -31.63 -16.89 13.36
C GLY A 706 -31.83 -15.41 13.71
N SER A 707 -32.49 -15.12 14.87
CA SER A 707 -32.75 -13.72 15.27
C SER A 707 -31.50 -12.98 15.69
N VAL A 708 -30.47 -13.69 16.16
CA VAL A 708 -29.11 -13.17 16.43
C VAL A 708 -28.17 -13.74 15.41
N ASN A 709 -27.57 -12.88 14.63
CA ASN A 709 -26.52 -13.22 13.66
C ASN A 709 -25.53 -12.06 13.58
N TYR A 710 -24.35 -12.24 14.18
CA TYR A 710 -23.33 -11.20 14.24
C TYR A 710 -21.93 -11.79 14.19
N THR A 711 -20.98 -10.92 13.90
CA THR A 711 -19.54 -11.21 13.93
C THR A 711 -18.89 -10.45 15.08
N THR A 712 -17.97 -11.07 15.78
CA THR A 712 -17.15 -10.40 16.80
C THR A 712 -15.68 -10.70 16.59
N THR A 713 -14.84 -9.95 17.30
CA THR A 713 -13.39 -10.07 17.27
C THR A 713 -12.92 -11.00 18.38
N GLU A 714 -12.20 -12.06 18.01
CA GLU A 714 -11.59 -13.02 18.94
C GLU A 714 -10.12 -13.29 18.60
N ASN A 715 -9.35 -13.78 19.59
CA ASN A 715 -7.95 -14.21 19.41
C ASN A 715 -7.88 -15.70 19.03
N SER A 716 -8.58 -16.09 18.00
CA SER A 716 -8.69 -17.49 17.58
C SER A 716 -7.87 -17.86 16.36
N ASN A 717 -7.08 -16.93 15.81
CA ASN A 717 -6.26 -17.17 14.62
C ASN A 717 -4.77 -17.33 14.99
N TYR A 718 -4.07 -18.18 14.24
CA TYR A 718 -2.62 -18.32 14.29
C TYR A 718 -2.03 -18.29 12.88
N GLU A 719 -0.73 -18.01 12.81
CA GLU A 719 -0.02 -17.95 11.55
C GLU A 719 1.41 -18.47 11.71
N ASP A 720 1.87 -19.27 10.77
CA ASP A 720 3.23 -19.76 10.65
C ASP A 720 3.84 -19.24 9.35
N ILE A 721 4.89 -18.44 9.46
CA ILE A 721 5.56 -17.84 8.31
C ILE A 721 7.01 -18.27 8.31
N ARG A 722 7.46 -18.87 7.22
CA ARG A 722 8.84 -19.31 7.03
C ARG A 722 9.33 -18.98 5.63
N GLY A 723 10.59 -18.63 5.54
CA GLY A 723 11.15 -18.27 4.25
C GLY A 723 12.65 -18.05 4.29
N PHE A 724 13.18 -17.77 3.10
CA PHE A 724 14.54 -17.30 2.96
C PHE A 724 14.64 -16.23 1.88
N GLU A 725 15.62 -15.37 2.04
CA GLU A 725 15.91 -14.25 1.15
C GLU A 725 17.37 -14.31 0.71
N ILE A 726 17.63 -13.99 -0.56
CA ILE A 726 18.98 -13.81 -1.09
C ILE A 726 19.01 -12.46 -1.81
N ARG A 727 20.01 -11.64 -1.49
CA ARG A 727 20.29 -10.38 -2.18
C ARG A 727 21.74 -10.37 -2.65
N LEU A 728 21.94 -10.10 -3.92
CA LEU A 728 23.23 -9.82 -4.52
C LEU A 728 23.27 -8.35 -4.88
N GLN A 729 24.25 -7.59 -4.38
CA GLN A 729 24.35 -6.17 -4.65
C GLN A 729 25.75 -5.76 -5.07
N LYS A 730 25.89 -5.16 -6.24
CA LYS A 730 27.11 -4.50 -6.71
C LYS A 730 26.95 -2.99 -6.56
N LYS A 731 27.47 -2.45 -5.44
CA LYS A 731 27.35 -1.00 -5.13
C LYS A 731 28.23 -0.12 -6.00
N PHE A 732 29.39 -0.62 -6.42
CA PHE A 732 30.42 0.15 -7.13
C PHE A 732 30.80 -0.51 -8.45
N GLY A 733 31.04 0.31 -9.45
CA GLY A 733 31.50 -0.15 -10.77
C GLY A 733 31.58 1.00 -11.76
N ARG A 734 32.48 0.90 -12.69
CA ARG A 734 32.71 1.94 -13.72
C ARG A 734 31.60 1.93 -14.78
N TRP A 735 31.00 0.78 -15.04
CA TRP A 735 30.06 0.57 -16.14
C TRP A 735 28.73 -0.02 -15.69
N ILE A 736 28.75 -0.86 -14.65
CA ILE A 736 27.57 -1.61 -14.19
C ILE A 736 27.53 -1.58 -12.68
N THR A 737 26.37 -1.21 -12.14
CA THR A 737 25.97 -1.36 -10.73
C THR A 737 24.57 -1.97 -10.69
N GLY A 738 24.11 -2.38 -9.52
CA GLY A 738 22.75 -2.90 -9.39
C GLY A 738 22.64 -3.96 -8.33
N TRP A 739 21.45 -4.57 -8.29
CA TRP A 739 21.14 -5.63 -7.34
C TRP A 739 20.16 -6.64 -7.94
N VAL A 740 20.15 -7.85 -7.36
CA VAL A 740 19.21 -8.92 -7.65
C VAL A 740 18.72 -9.47 -6.31
N ASN A 741 17.40 -9.57 -6.15
CA ASN A 741 16.74 -10.12 -4.98
C ASN A 741 15.97 -11.38 -5.38
N TYR A 742 16.02 -12.41 -4.53
CA TYR A 742 15.16 -13.57 -4.58
C TYR A 742 14.56 -13.82 -3.21
N ASN A 743 13.26 -14.09 -3.16
CA ASN A 743 12.54 -14.42 -1.95
C ASN A 743 11.71 -15.68 -2.13
N TYR A 744 11.73 -16.54 -1.13
CA TYR A 744 10.90 -17.73 -1.02
C TYR A 744 10.17 -17.69 0.31
N ILE A 745 8.86 -17.62 0.29
CA ILE A 745 8.02 -17.54 1.47
C ILE A 745 6.95 -18.62 1.42
N VAL A 746 6.71 -19.24 2.57
CA VAL A 746 5.56 -20.13 2.81
C VAL A 746 4.84 -19.60 4.03
N GLN A 747 3.56 -19.37 3.88
CA GLN A 747 2.67 -18.86 4.90
C GLN A 747 1.54 -19.86 5.11
N THR A 748 1.25 -20.17 6.36
CA THR A 748 0.15 -21.04 6.75
C THR A 748 -0.62 -20.32 7.83
N TRP A 749 -1.92 -20.22 7.71
CA TRP A 749 -2.76 -19.71 8.77
C TRP A 749 -3.94 -20.64 9.05
N GLY A 750 -4.54 -20.51 10.22
CA GLY A 750 -5.65 -21.34 10.62
C GLY A 750 -6.29 -20.85 11.91
N TYR A 751 -7.33 -21.53 12.33
CA TYR A 751 -8.13 -21.17 13.49
C TYR A 751 -7.91 -22.14 14.64
N PHE A 752 -7.76 -21.58 15.85
CA PHE A 752 -7.99 -22.32 17.10
C PHE A 752 -9.49 -22.25 17.42
N GLY A 753 -10.23 -23.33 17.19
CA GLY A 753 -11.67 -23.28 17.33
C GLY A 753 -12.37 -23.22 15.97
N ARG A 754 -13.29 -22.31 15.82
CA ARG A 754 -14.11 -22.14 14.62
C ARG A 754 -14.25 -20.68 14.28
N ASP A 755 -14.38 -20.40 13.01
CA ASP A 755 -14.68 -19.07 12.46
C ASP A 755 -16.18 -18.75 12.50
N HIS A 756 -17.05 -19.76 12.71
CA HIS A 756 -18.48 -19.59 12.91
C HIS A 756 -19.08 -20.60 13.88
N TYR A 757 -19.89 -20.10 14.81
CA TYR A 757 -20.60 -20.88 15.81
C TYR A 757 -22.12 -20.77 15.60
N TYR A 758 -22.73 -21.90 15.29
CA TYR A 758 -24.18 -22.03 15.25
C TYR A 758 -24.69 -22.60 16.59
N GLU A 759 -25.67 -21.94 17.17
CA GLU A 759 -26.36 -22.49 18.37
C GLU A 759 -27.05 -23.82 18.04
N ASN A 760 -27.49 -24.01 16.78
CA ASN A 760 -28.03 -25.27 16.28
C ASN A 760 -26.91 -26.30 15.98
N PRO A 761 -26.86 -27.46 16.71
CA PRO A 761 -25.80 -28.43 16.52
C PRO A 761 -25.76 -29.07 15.12
N ARG A 762 -26.87 -29.15 14.42
CA ARG A 762 -26.94 -29.71 13.05
C ARG A 762 -26.28 -28.78 12.05
N ASP A 763 -26.57 -27.50 12.13
CA ASP A 763 -25.99 -26.50 11.26
C ASP A 763 -24.48 -26.36 11.54
N GLN A 764 -24.09 -26.44 12.81
CA GLN A 764 -22.69 -26.45 13.20
C GLN A 764 -21.92 -27.65 12.63
N LEU A 765 -22.52 -28.83 12.64
CA LEU A 765 -21.90 -30.03 12.07
C LEU A 765 -21.71 -29.88 10.55
N ARG A 766 -22.75 -29.43 9.85
CA ARG A 766 -22.70 -29.19 8.39
C ARG A 766 -21.62 -28.17 8.04
N TYR A 767 -21.58 -27.05 8.75
CA TYR A 767 -20.58 -26.00 8.56
C TYR A 767 -19.15 -26.51 8.75
N GLY A 768 -18.91 -27.29 9.81
CA GLY A 768 -17.59 -27.86 10.13
C GLY A 768 -17.04 -28.84 9.07
N HIS A 769 -17.93 -29.48 8.28
CA HIS A 769 -17.51 -30.31 7.15
C HIS A 769 -17.11 -29.53 5.91
N GLN A 770 -17.64 -28.34 5.71
CA GLN A 770 -17.43 -27.52 4.52
C GLN A 770 -16.24 -26.54 4.67
N ASN A 771 -15.82 -26.24 5.91
CA ASN A 771 -14.82 -25.20 6.18
C ASN A 771 -13.62 -25.80 6.93
N PRO A 772 -12.49 -26.02 6.28
CA PRO A 772 -11.30 -26.55 6.90
C PRO A 772 -10.69 -25.52 7.88
N LYS A 773 -10.10 -26.03 8.98
CA LYS A 773 -9.53 -25.20 10.04
C LYS A 773 -8.16 -24.61 9.71
N GLN A 774 -7.54 -25.06 8.64
CA GLN A 774 -6.19 -24.66 8.26
C GLN A 774 -6.09 -24.56 6.75
N GLU A 775 -5.48 -23.50 6.25
CA GLU A 775 -5.13 -23.37 4.84
C GLU A 775 -3.88 -24.19 4.49
N LYS A 776 -3.82 -24.64 3.24
CA LYS A 776 -2.67 -25.34 2.70
C LYS A 776 -1.46 -24.41 2.63
N PRO A 777 -0.28 -24.82 3.15
CA PRO A 777 0.93 -24.02 3.04
C PRO A 777 1.42 -23.97 1.60
N LEU A 778 1.32 -22.80 0.98
CA LEU A 778 1.70 -22.59 -0.41
C LEU A 778 2.92 -21.68 -0.52
N ALA A 779 3.87 -22.09 -1.36
CA ALA A 779 5.05 -21.28 -1.63
C ALA A 779 4.74 -20.15 -2.61
N ARG A 780 5.20 -18.93 -2.30
CA ARG A 780 5.05 -17.73 -3.12
C ARG A 780 6.41 -17.09 -3.42
N PRO A 781 7.24 -17.70 -4.28
CA PRO A 781 8.53 -17.15 -4.63
C PRO A 781 8.40 -15.96 -5.59
N PHE A 782 9.30 -14.98 -5.42
CA PHE A 782 9.46 -13.88 -6.36
C PHE A 782 10.93 -13.43 -6.46
N ALA A 783 11.26 -12.80 -7.57
CA ALA A 783 12.59 -12.24 -7.81
C ALA A 783 12.47 -10.84 -8.43
N ARG A 784 13.39 -9.97 -8.05
CA ARG A 784 13.47 -8.61 -8.61
C ARG A 784 14.93 -8.24 -8.83
N SER A 785 15.19 -7.43 -9.86
CA SER A 785 16.53 -6.93 -10.14
C SER A 785 16.49 -5.52 -10.71
N SER A 786 17.46 -4.71 -10.35
CA SER A 786 17.73 -3.41 -10.97
C SER A 786 19.17 -3.39 -11.44
N LEU A 787 19.41 -3.33 -12.75
CA LEU A 787 20.70 -3.30 -13.37
C LEU A 787 20.93 -1.95 -14.04
N ILE A 788 21.93 -1.22 -13.57
CA ILE A 788 22.24 0.12 -14.00
C ILE A 788 23.53 0.11 -14.82
N PHE A 789 23.40 0.41 -16.10
CA PHE A 789 24.50 0.63 -17.02
C PHE A 789 24.78 2.12 -17.12
N HIS A 790 26.03 2.53 -16.96
CA HIS A 790 26.39 3.95 -17.03
C HIS A 790 27.71 4.20 -17.76
N THR A 791 27.76 5.31 -18.49
CA THR A 791 28.97 5.74 -19.16
C THR A 791 29.76 6.72 -18.29
N PRO A 792 31.09 6.54 -18.12
CA PRO A 792 31.93 7.41 -17.29
C PRO A 792 31.93 8.87 -17.77
N LYS A 793 32.17 9.82 -16.87
CA LYS A 793 32.29 11.26 -17.17
C LYS A 793 33.34 11.56 -18.26
N SER A 794 34.39 10.75 -18.33
CA SER A 794 35.51 10.94 -19.29
C SER A 794 35.32 10.22 -20.63
N TRP A 795 34.19 9.50 -20.81
CA TRP A 795 33.98 8.65 -21.98
C TRP A 795 33.48 9.42 -23.21
N GLY A 796 33.97 9.00 -24.38
CA GLY A 796 33.60 9.53 -25.70
C GLY A 796 34.35 10.77 -26.16
N PRO A 797 34.19 11.16 -27.43
CA PRO A 797 34.87 12.33 -28.01
C PRO A 797 34.33 13.64 -27.40
N LYS A 798 35.22 14.65 -27.39
CA LYS A 798 34.83 16.03 -27.07
C LYS A 798 34.26 16.70 -28.30
N VAL A 799 33.07 17.25 -28.21
CA VAL A 799 32.38 18.06 -29.22
C VAL A 799 31.95 19.38 -28.56
N PHE A 800 32.39 20.51 -29.05
CA PHE A 800 32.13 21.84 -28.47
C PHE A 800 32.38 21.90 -26.94
N ASN A 801 33.51 21.38 -26.50
CA ASN A 801 33.90 21.27 -25.08
C ASN A 801 33.01 20.37 -24.17
N MET A 802 32.03 19.69 -24.73
CA MET A 802 31.19 18.72 -24.07
C MET A 802 31.51 17.29 -24.53
N ARG A 803 31.17 16.29 -23.71
CA ARG A 803 31.23 14.87 -24.08
C ARG A 803 29.83 14.29 -24.19
N PRO A 804 29.20 14.32 -25.39
CA PRO A 804 27.79 13.94 -25.54
C PRO A 804 27.50 12.49 -25.15
N LEU A 805 28.48 11.58 -25.27
CA LEU A 805 28.32 10.16 -24.90
C LEU A 805 28.62 9.85 -23.42
N ALA A 806 29.19 10.79 -22.66
CA ALA A 806 29.46 10.62 -21.23
C ALA A 806 28.17 10.76 -20.38
N GLN A 807 28.18 10.18 -19.18
CA GLN A 807 27.13 10.36 -18.18
C GLN A 807 25.70 9.97 -18.66
N TRP A 808 25.59 9.02 -19.58
CA TRP A 808 24.35 8.30 -19.83
C TRP A 808 24.18 7.20 -18.82
N GLN A 809 22.93 6.93 -18.49
CA GLN A 809 22.51 5.89 -17.58
C GLN A 809 21.32 5.15 -18.17
N ALA A 810 21.36 3.82 -18.17
CA ALA A 810 20.24 2.97 -18.51
C ALA A 810 20.00 2.03 -17.31
N ASN A 811 18.86 2.14 -16.68
CA ASN A 811 18.45 1.30 -15.55
C ASN A 811 17.32 0.37 -15.99
N LEU A 812 17.60 -0.94 -16.01
CA LEU A 812 16.65 -1.99 -16.32
C LEU A 812 16.15 -2.62 -14.99
N LEU A 813 14.89 -2.39 -14.69
CA LEU A 813 14.19 -2.99 -13.55
C LEU A 813 13.39 -4.21 -14.06
N MET A 814 13.64 -5.38 -13.49
CA MET A 814 12.92 -6.60 -13.82
C MET A 814 12.29 -7.19 -12.56
N SER A 815 11.09 -7.72 -12.70
CA SER A 815 10.37 -8.41 -11.64
C SER A 815 9.78 -9.71 -12.18
N TRP A 816 9.89 -10.78 -11.40
CA TRP A 816 9.21 -12.03 -11.62
C TRP A 816 8.49 -12.46 -10.34
N LYS A 817 7.28 -12.98 -10.48
CA LYS A 817 6.44 -13.52 -9.40
C LYS A 817 5.83 -14.83 -9.84
N ALA A 818 5.83 -15.84 -8.97
CA ALA A 818 5.03 -17.05 -9.15
C ALA A 818 3.54 -16.68 -9.11
N GLY A 819 2.74 -17.38 -9.88
CA GLY A 819 1.29 -17.19 -9.90
C GLY A 819 0.63 -17.60 -8.59
N ASP A 820 -0.50 -17.00 -8.29
CA ASP A 820 -1.33 -17.35 -7.15
C ASP A 820 -2.01 -18.72 -7.39
N TYR A 821 -2.32 -19.43 -6.31
CA TYR A 821 -3.05 -20.68 -6.39
C TYR A 821 -4.55 -20.42 -6.44
N ILE A 822 -5.27 -21.26 -7.15
CA ILE A 822 -6.72 -21.25 -7.25
C ILE A 822 -7.27 -22.66 -7.05
N THR A 823 -8.51 -22.75 -6.62
CA THR A 823 -9.26 -23.99 -6.55
C THR A 823 -10.09 -24.14 -7.80
N TRP A 824 -9.94 -25.26 -8.52
CA TRP A 824 -10.78 -25.66 -9.62
C TRP A 824 -11.22 -27.11 -9.46
N ASP A 825 -12.49 -27.31 -9.16
CA ASP A 825 -13.11 -28.60 -8.90
C ASP A 825 -14.34 -28.82 -9.79
N PRO A 826 -14.14 -29.14 -11.09
CA PRO A 826 -15.26 -29.37 -12.02
C PRO A 826 -16.03 -30.65 -11.74
N LEU A 827 -15.54 -31.49 -10.83
CA LEU A 827 -16.19 -32.75 -10.44
C LEU A 827 -17.01 -32.64 -9.17
N ASP A 828 -16.94 -31.48 -8.47
CA ASP A 828 -17.62 -31.18 -7.22
C ASP A 828 -17.30 -32.21 -6.10
N THR A 829 -16.00 -32.50 -5.96
CA THR A 829 -15.50 -33.51 -5.01
C THR A 829 -15.36 -32.96 -3.59
N TYR A 830 -15.39 -31.63 -3.40
CA TYR A 830 -15.19 -30.90 -2.14
C TYR A 830 -13.83 -31.14 -1.43
N GLU A 831 -12.96 -31.97 -2.00
CA GLU A 831 -11.65 -32.32 -1.43
C GLU A 831 -10.49 -31.51 -2.06
N LEU A 832 -10.73 -30.92 -3.23
CA LEU A 832 -9.71 -30.16 -3.96
C LEU A 832 -9.65 -28.73 -3.43
N GLN A 833 -8.47 -28.31 -2.98
CA GLN A 833 -8.19 -26.93 -2.62
C GLN A 833 -6.82 -26.54 -3.17
N ASP A 834 -6.71 -25.32 -3.71
CA ASP A 834 -5.47 -24.75 -4.24
C ASP A 834 -4.72 -25.73 -5.15
N ASN A 835 -5.44 -26.37 -6.03
CA ASN A 835 -4.94 -27.45 -6.88
C ASN A 835 -4.32 -26.97 -8.19
N LEU A 836 -4.59 -25.74 -8.60
CA LEU A 836 -3.99 -25.13 -9.77
C LEU A 836 -3.22 -23.88 -9.42
N GLN A 837 -2.08 -23.68 -10.07
CA GLN A 837 -1.29 -22.46 -9.96
C GLN A 837 -1.44 -21.63 -11.25
N TRP A 838 -1.73 -20.34 -11.06
CA TRP A 838 -1.75 -19.37 -12.14
C TRP A 838 -0.35 -19.25 -12.77
N LYS A 839 -0.29 -18.89 -14.02
CA LYS A 839 0.97 -18.63 -14.72
C LYS A 839 1.73 -17.50 -14.05
N GLY A 840 3.03 -17.74 -13.79
CA GLY A 840 3.90 -16.71 -13.21
C GLY A 840 3.99 -15.48 -14.11
N SER A 841 4.08 -14.30 -13.49
CA SER A 841 4.21 -13.02 -14.20
C SER A 841 5.64 -12.48 -14.10
N TYR A 842 6.08 -11.77 -15.13
CA TYR A 842 7.31 -10.99 -15.12
C TYR A 842 7.10 -9.66 -15.81
N THR A 843 7.80 -8.64 -15.35
CA THR A 843 7.76 -7.29 -15.91
C THR A 843 9.18 -6.79 -16.16
N ALA A 844 9.32 -5.88 -17.09
CA ALA A 844 10.58 -5.18 -17.34
C ALA A 844 10.28 -3.70 -17.62
N ASP A 845 10.92 -2.82 -16.83
CA ASP A 845 10.80 -1.37 -16.93
C ASP A 845 12.18 -0.77 -17.17
N LEU A 846 12.27 0.27 -18.00
CA LEU A 846 13.54 0.87 -18.41
C LEU A 846 13.54 2.37 -18.17
N ARG A 847 14.56 2.89 -17.47
CA ARG A 847 14.90 4.31 -17.45
C ARG A 847 16.12 4.57 -18.31
N ILE A 848 16.03 5.50 -19.24
CA ILE A 848 17.19 6.09 -19.93
C ILE A 848 17.36 7.51 -19.42
N ALA A 849 18.54 7.84 -18.91
CA ALA A 849 18.82 9.15 -18.34
C ALA A 849 20.11 9.74 -18.88
N LYS A 850 20.12 11.05 -19.03
CA LYS A 850 21.31 11.85 -19.34
C LYS A 850 21.59 12.83 -18.21
N ASN A 851 22.75 12.66 -17.56
CA ASN A 851 23.22 13.60 -16.54
C ASN A 851 24.13 14.68 -17.19
N ILE A 852 23.92 15.93 -16.78
CA ILE A 852 24.75 17.08 -17.13
C ILE A 852 25.19 17.71 -15.82
N SER A 853 26.41 17.45 -15.40
CA SER A 853 26.97 17.91 -14.12
C SER A 853 28.10 18.90 -14.30
N SER A 854 28.04 20.04 -13.62
CA SER A 854 29.12 20.98 -13.37
C SER A 854 29.34 21.14 -11.87
N GLU A 855 30.30 21.99 -11.45
CA GLU A 855 30.61 22.20 -10.02
C GLU A 855 29.43 22.68 -9.18
N LYS A 856 28.49 23.42 -9.79
CA LYS A 856 27.31 24.02 -9.10
C LYS A 856 25.94 23.59 -9.63
N LEU A 857 25.92 22.77 -10.68
CA LEU A 857 24.68 22.44 -11.37
C LEU A 857 24.68 20.95 -11.69
N ASN A 858 23.62 20.27 -11.27
CA ASN A 858 23.39 18.87 -11.62
C ASN A 858 21.99 18.73 -12.22
N LEU A 859 21.95 18.49 -13.53
CA LEU A 859 20.72 18.29 -14.28
C LEU A 859 20.62 16.85 -14.75
N MET A 860 19.45 16.26 -14.66
CA MET A 860 19.14 14.95 -15.23
C MET A 860 17.87 15.06 -16.07
N PHE A 861 17.96 14.65 -17.32
CA PHE A 861 16.78 14.39 -18.15
C PHE A 861 16.62 12.89 -18.26
N PHE A 862 15.41 12.38 -18.12
CA PHE A 862 15.17 10.94 -18.19
C PHE A 862 13.83 10.61 -18.85
N MET A 863 13.75 9.40 -19.34
CA MET A 863 12.53 8.79 -19.86
C MET A 863 12.39 7.41 -19.23
N ASP A 864 11.25 7.15 -18.60
CA ASP A 864 10.86 5.83 -18.13
C ASP A 864 9.92 5.19 -19.15
N VAL A 865 10.11 3.91 -19.39
CA VAL A 865 9.21 3.07 -20.18
C VAL A 865 8.81 1.88 -19.32
N ASP A 866 7.58 1.90 -18.83
CA ASP A 866 7.00 0.79 -18.08
C ASP A 866 6.57 -0.30 -19.06
N ASN A 867 6.71 -1.58 -18.69
CA ASN A 867 6.38 -2.74 -19.51
C ASN A 867 7.02 -2.66 -20.92
N ILE A 868 8.34 -2.50 -20.97
CA ILE A 868 9.08 -2.33 -22.24
C ILE A 868 8.87 -3.52 -23.18
N LEU A 869 8.67 -4.72 -22.63
CA LEU A 869 8.47 -5.94 -23.43
C LEU A 869 7.03 -6.05 -23.99
N GLY A 870 6.10 -5.21 -23.51
CA GLY A 870 4.69 -5.24 -23.94
C GLY A 870 3.99 -6.53 -23.54
N LEU A 871 4.37 -7.12 -22.38
CA LEU A 871 3.80 -8.37 -21.91
C LEU A 871 2.36 -8.15 -21.46
N LYS A 872 1.52 -9.14 -21.72
CA LYS A 872 0.10 -9.15 -21.36
C LYS A 872 -0.19 -10.35 -20.46
N TYR A 873 -0.82 -10.08 -19.33
CA TYR A 873 -1.28 -11.07 -18.38
C TYR A 873 -2.77 -10.91 -18.16
N ILE A 874 -3.52 -12.02 -18.15
CA ILE A 874 -4.95 -11.98 -17.91
C ILE A 874 -5.20 -11.44 -16.50
N SER A 875 -6.01 -10.39 -16.41
CA SER A 875 -6.55 -9.86 -15.18
C SER A 875 -7.77 -10.63 -14.71
N MET A 876 -7.88 -10.89 -13.42
CA MET A 876 -9.11 -11.44 -12.83
C MET A 876 -10.33 -10.50 -13.01
N GLN A 877 -10.11 -9.21 -13.19
CA GLN A 877 -11.16 -8.22 -13.48
C GLN A 877 -11.69 -8.34 -14.90
N GLY A 878 -11.01 -9.07 -15.77
CA GLY A 878 -11.43 -9.30 -17.16
C GLY A 878 -12.65 -10.20 -17.29
N PHE A 879 -12.98 -11.00 -16.27
CA PHE A 879 -14.14 -11.88 -16.27
C PHE A 879 -15.41 -11.13 -15.84
N ASP A 880 -16.52 -11.42 -16.56
CA ASP A 880 -17.80 -10.77 -16.29
C ASP A 880 -18.57 -11.44 -15.14
N SER A 881 -18.56 -12.76 -15.14
CA SER A 881 -19.32 -13.59 -14.20
C SER A 881 -18.58 -14.87 -13.83
N GLY A 882 -19.14 -15.63 -12.90
CA GLY A 882 -18.67 -16.97 -12.58
C GLY A 882 -18.77 -17.94 -13.76
N ASP A 883 -19.71 -17.74 -14.68
CA ASP A 883 -19.85 -18.55 -15.90
C ASP A 883 -18.76 -18.20 -16.91
N ASP A 884 -18.43 -16.91 -17.09
CA ASP A 884 -17.30 -16.47 -17.93
C ASP A 884 -15.97 -17.07 -17.43
N TRP A 885 -15.75 -17.03 -16.11
CA TRP A 885 -14.61 -17.67 -15.47
C TRP A 885 -14.59 -19.19 -15.70
N ARG A 886 -15.73 -19.86 -15.53
CA ARG A 886 -15.85 -21.30 -15.74
C ARG A 886 -15.57 -21.67 -17.20
N ASN A 887 -16.18 -20.96 -18.16
CA ASN A 887 -15.98 -21.19 -19.59
C ASN A 887 -14.50 -21.08 -19.98
N TYR A 888 -13.79 -20.11 -19.42
CA TYR A 888 -12.35 -19.99 -19.61
C TYR A 888 -11.60 -21.21 -19.08
N LEU A 889 -11.84 -21.64 -17.83
CA LEU A 889 -11.16 -22.78 -17.22
C LEU A 889 -11.48 -24.09 -17.93
N GLU A 890 -12.72 -24.29 -18.38
CA GLU A 890 -13.16 -25.47 -19.14
C GLU A 890 -12.54 -25.52 -20.55
N SER A 891 -12.25 -24.37 -21.15
CA SER A 891 -11.60 -24.31 -22.48
C SER A 891 -10.11 -24.68 -22.44
N LEU A 892 -9.46 -24.56 -21.29
CA LEU A 892 -8.05 -24.91 -21.14
C LEU A 892 -7.84 -26.43 -21.27
N HIS A 893 -6.75 -26.84 -21.88
CA HIS A 893 -6.29 -28.23 -21.89
C HIS A 893 -5.33 -28.45 -20.70
N LEU A 894 -5.87 -28.54 -19.50
CA LEU A 894 -5.07 -28.65 -18.28
C LEU A 894 -4.43 -30.04 -18.15
N PRO A 895 -3.23 -30.16 -17.50
CA PRO A 895 -2.59 -31.46 -17.25
C PRO A 895 -3.47 -32.44 -16.46
N MET A 896 -4.29 -31.95 -15.51
CA MET A 896 -5.20 -32.78 -14.72
C MET A 896 -6.30 -33.44 -15.55
N TYR A 897 -6.67 -32.85 -16.68
CA TYR A 897 -7.69 -33.45 -17.59
C TYR A 897 -7.20 -34.66 -18.34
N LYS A 898 -5.93 -35.10 -18.19
CA LYS A 898 -5.42 -36.38 -18.74
C LYS A 898 -5.94 -37.61 -18.01
N ASP A 899 -6.44 -37.41 -16.75
CA ASP A 899 -6.98 -38.51 -15.98
C ASP A 899 -8.35 -38.95 -16.52
N GLU A 900 -8.62 -40.28 -16.40
CA GLU A 900 -9.80 -40.92 -16.98
C GLU A 900 -11.11 -40.31 -16.51
N GLU A 901 -11.15 -39.84 -15.28
CA GLU A 901 -12.32 -39.21 -14.64
C GLU A 901 -12.75 -37.91 -15.33
N TYR A 902 -11.80 -37.07 -15.75
CA TYR A 902 -12.06 -35.83 -16.46
C TYR A 902 -12.32 -36.07 -17.96
N THR A 903 -11.57 -36.97 -18.58
CA THR A 903 -11.77 -37.31 -20.02
C THR A 903 -13.12 -37.95 -20.26
N ALA A 904 -13.65 -38.75 -19.30
CA ALA A 904 -15.00 -39.32 -19.37
C ALA A 904 -16.11 -38.27 -19.35
N ARG A 905 -15.84 -37.05 -18.84
CA ARG A 905 -16.76 -35.90 -18.83
C ARG A 905 -16.56 -34.94 -20.01
N GLY A 906 -15.64 -35.27 -20.93
CA GLY A 906 -15.42 -34.48 -22.14
C GLY A 906 -14.29 -33.47 -22.06
N TYR A 907 -13.55 -33.38 -20.92
CA TYR A 907 -12.37 -32.51 -20.81
C TYR A 907 -11.22 -33.04 -21.68
N THR A 908 -10.46 -32.12 -22.25
CA THR A 908 -9.28 -32.46 -23.07
C THR A 908 -8.02 -32.14 -22.29
N GLY A 909 -7.19 -33.14 -22.02
CA GLY A 909 -5.91 -33.00 -21.33
C GLY A 909 -4.79 -32.47 -22.23
N GLY A 910 -3.95 -31.61 -21.72
CA GLY A 910 -2.82 -30.98 -22.42
C GLY A 910 -1.74 -30.51 -21.47
N ASP A 911 -1.13 -29.36 -21.79
CA ASP A 911 -0.06 -28.69 -21.04
C ASP A 911 -0.37 -27.20 -20.80
N ASP A 912 -1.62 -26.80 -20.96
CA ASP A 912 -2.06 -25.44 -20.66
C ASP A 912 -1.94 -25.14 -19.16
N GLN A 913 -1.72 -23.87 -18.86
CA GLN A 913 -1.74 -23.32 -17.52
C GLN A 913 -2.83 -22.27 -17.38
N VAL A 914 -3.40 -22.14 -16.18
CA VAL A 914 -4.30 -21.02 -15.89
C VAL A 914 -3.53 -19.72 -16.07
N GLY A 915 -4.10 -18.79 -16.82
CA GLY A 915 -3.42 -17.56 -17.26
C GLY A 915 -2.87 -17.63 -18.69
N ASP A 916 -2.97 -18.79 -19.37
CA ASP A 916 -2.71 -18.86 -20.80
C ASP A 916 -3.80 -18.12 -21.58
N ILE A 917 -3.40 -17.49 -22.70
CA ILE A 917 -4.26 -16.64 -23.53
C ILE A 917 -4.50 -17.29 -24.89
N TYR A 918 -5.62 -16.93 -25.50
CA TYR A 918 -5.90 -17.28 -26.88
C TYR A 918 -4.75 -16.85 -27.82
N SER A 919 -4.33 -17.75 -28.70
CA SER A 919 -3.28 -17.51 -29.69
C SER A 919 -3.49 -18.44 -30.90
N ASP A 920 -2.72 -18.23 -31.97
CA ASP A 920 -2.76 -19.11 -33.15
C ASP A 920 -2.44 -20.56 -32.78
N ASP A 921 -1.57 -20.78 -31.79
CA ASP A 921 -1.21 -22.11 -31.29
C ASP A 921 -2.24 -22.68 -30.29
N LYS A 922 -3.08 -21.83 -29.69
CA LYS A 922 -4.09 -22.15 -28.67
C LYS A 922 -5.45 -21.52 -29.02
N PRO A 923 -6.04 -21.88 -30.19
CA PRO A 923 -7.28 -21.25 -30.65
C PRO A 923 -8.52 -21.70 -29.86
N HIS A 924 -8.38 -22.76 -29.06
CA HIS A 924 -9.44 -23.31 -28.20
C HIS A 924 -9.69 -22.52 -26.91
N ILE A 925 -8.78 -21.63 -26.52
CA ILE A 925 -8.93 -20.90 -25.28
C ILE A 925 -9.95 -19.78 -25.40
N ASN A 926 -10.97 -19.82 -24.56
CA ASN A 926 -11.92 -18.72 -24.40
C ASN A 926 -11.30 -17.59 -23.62
N MET A 927 -11.51 -16.36 -24.09
CA MET A 927 -10.99 -15.18 -23.43
C MET A 927 -12.05 -14.51 -22.55
N PRO A 928 -11.64 -13.82 -21.49
CA PRO A 928 -12.58 -13.02 -20.68
C PRO A 928 -13.36 -12.02 -21.53
N ASN A 929 -14.65 -11.86 -21.20
CA ASN A 929 -15.56 -11.04 -21.97
C ASN A 929 -15.34 -9.52 -21.79
N ARG A 930 -14.85 -9.07 -20.63
CA ARG A 930 -14.55 -7.66 -20.37
C ARG A 930 -13.22 -7.24 -21.00
N GLY A 931 -13.17 -7.20 -22.35
CA GLY A 931 -11.94 -6.99 -23.10
C GLY A 931 -11.09 -5.78 -22.68
N PHE A 932 -11.69 -4.68 -22.22
CA PHE A 932 -10.97 -3.50 -21.72
C PHE A 932 -10.28 -3.73 -20.34
N LEU A 933 -10.72 -4.73 -19.57
CA LEU A 933 -10.10 -5.16 -18.30
C LEU A 933 -9.31 -6.46 -18.43
N THR A 934 -9.33 -7.12 -19.61
CA THR A 934 -8.64 -8.38 -19.82
C THR A 934 -7.14 -8.25 -19.55
N TYR A 935 -6.53 -7.19 -20.02
CA TYR A 935 -5.12 -6.90 -19.78
C TYR A 935 -4.98 -5.55 -19.10
N LEU A 936 -4.34 -5.55 -17.92
CA LEU A 936 -4.05 -4.34 -17.16
C LEU A 936 -2.57 -3.93 -17.32
N SER A 937 -2.29 -2.67 -16.99
CA SER A 937 -0.94 -2.10 -17.04
C SER A 937 -0.31 -2.11 -18.43
N PRO A 938 -0.92 -1.43 -19.41
CA PRO A 938 -0.34 -1.25 -20.73
C PRO A 938 1.01 -0.52 -20.64
N ARG A 939 1.77 -0.54 -21.75
CA ARG A 939 3.03 0.22 -21.81
C ARG A 939 2.79 1.69 -21.56
N ARG A 940 3.56 2.28 -20.63
CA ARG A 940 3.48 3.69 -20.25
C ARG A 940 4.83 4.37 -20.44
N ILE A 941 4.82 5.63 -20.87
CA ILE A 941 6.01 6.44 -21.05
C ILE A 941 5.90 7.67 -20.16
N THR A 942 6.92 7.88 -19.31
CA THR A 942 7.05 9.07 -18.48
C THR A 942 8.28 9.86 -18.93
N ILE A 943 8.16 11.16 -19.07
CA ILE A 943 9.29 12.07 -19.30
C ILE A 943 9.57 12.81 -18.00
N GLY A 944 10.84 12.84 -17.59
CA GLY A 944 11.22 13.47 -16.35
C GLY A 944 12.42 14.36 -16.43
N PHE A 945 12.46 15.29 -15.47
CA PHE A 945 13.52 16.27 -15.30
C PHE A 945 13.87 16.38 -13.82
N ARG A 946 15.16 16.36 -13.51
CA ARG A 946 15.69 16.62 -12.17
C ARG A 946 16.75 17.70 -12.19
N TYR A 947 16.66 18.59 -11.22
CA TYR A 947 17.63 19.66 -10.98
C TYR A 947 18.05 19.65 -9.51
N ASN A 948 19.38 19.63 -9.26
CA ASN A 948 19.96 19.79 -7.92
C ASN A 948 21.01 20.89 -7.95
N PHE A 949 21.07 21.74 -6.94
CA PHE A 949 22.02 22.85 -6.79
C PHE A 949 22.52 23.02 -5.36
#